data_d6e9ab6ca88c61edaf35049853432e4c
#
_entry.id   d6e9ab6ca88c61edaf35049853432e4c
#
_cell.length_a   1.000
_cell.length_b   1.000
_cell.length_c   1.000
_cell.angle_alpha   90.00
_cell.angle_beta   90.00
_cell.angle_gamma   90.00
#
_symmetry.space_group_name_H-M   'P 1'
#
loop_
_entity.id
_entity.type
_entity.pdbx_description
1 polymer ?
#
loop_
_entity_poly.entity_id
_entity_poly.type
_entity_poly.pdbx_seq_one_letter_code
_entity_poly.pdbx_strand_id
1 'polypeptide(L)'
;MKRILLFVAGLMALPLFADKPNVIVIMADDMGWECVSAYRDLITKYNYPKAKLGEEDHYSTPHIDKLAADGIRFDHGYSQPICTPSRVQIMTGIYNQRNYVRFGLLDPKARTFGHVMKDAGYKTCIVGKWQLEGGFEGPTKFGFDEYCLWQLTRRPARYPNVGMEVNGKEIDYPGKYGPDVASDYLCNFIERNKDKPFFGYYPMILPHWPFEPTPDSKDWDPKSKGWEGGGQTQKQPKYFREMVAYVDKIIGKIVAKVEEQGLTEKTLIIFTGDNGTATSVTGIMNGRVIKGGKGSMPDAGNHVPFVVSWPGTVKAGQTTRAIVNFSDILPTIAEAAGVKVEHKIDGVSFLGHLKGGKPARQVSYCWYARNGGAKGQEFARSADWKLYPDGKLYNVYKDVAEKNPVSPGELDPKARNIYAQLQQELDRMKGTRTTFDLSKYPKPDANQPKVPKSPAEVLCEGKYAGHLQGVCRGANGNFFWSFTRSLVKTDTKGKVLKKIEVPDHHGDVCFAGGKIYCAVNFGAFNNPEGKSDNWVYVYNSKDLECLAKYPVPEIKHGAGGIAEKNGRFIVVGGLPEGVQENYVYEYDKEFNFKKRHVIKSGWTRLGIQAAAFAQGHWWFACYGSVLLKTTPDFKMVGKYNFNCGYGVLRGPNNKSLYCADGVTGKDGSDGNIKAVKVVKFEKLKIEAKE
;
A
#
# COMPACT_ATOMS: atom_id res chain seq x y z
N MET A 1 10.54 51.58 54.61
CA MET A 1 10.50 51.19 53.18
C MET A 1 10.51 49.68 53.11
N LYS A 2 9.30 49.06 52.99
CA LYS A 2 9.16 47.59 52.80
C LYS A 2 9.04 47.29 51.31
N ARG A 3 10.00 46.54 50.74
CA ARG A 3 9.94 46.04 49.36
C ARG A 3 9.04 44.78 49.32
N ILE A 4 7.94 44.87 48.58
CA ILE A 4 7.06 43.75 48.25
C ILE A 4 7.66 43.09 47.02
N LEU A 5 8.08 41.80 47.15
CA LEU A 5 8.43 40.94 46.02
C LEU A 5 7.10 40.34 45.48
N LEU A 6 6.73 40.71 44.26
CA LEU A 6 5.70 40.00 43.48
C LEU A 6 6.30 38.73 42.88
N PHE A 7 5.83 37.58 43.33
CA PHE A 7 6.03 36.32 42.62
C PHE A 7 5.01 36.23 41.49
N VAL A 8 5.50 36.33 40.25
CA VAL A 8 4.71 36.03 39.05
C VAL A 8 4.81 34.49 38.85
N ALA A 9 3.77 33.77 39.25
CA ALA A 9 3.62 32.37 38.88
C ALA A 9 3.30 32.26 37.37
N GLY A 10 4.29 31.89 36.59
CA GLY A 10 4.08 31.53 35.18
C GLY A 10 3.25 30.26 35.10
N LEU A 11 1.96 30.37 34.73
CA LEU A 11 1.18 29.24 34.27
C LEU A 11 1.85 28.74 32.96
N MET A 12 2.59 27.64 33.03
CA MET A 12 2.92 26.86 31.86
C MET A 12 1.59 26.29 31.33
N ALA A 13 1.13 26.79 30.20
CA ALA A 13 0.06 26.15 29.43
C ALA A 13 0.55 24.78 29.01
N LEU A 14 0.13 23.73 29.72
CA LEU A 14 0.24 22.37 29.25
C LEU A 14 -0.48 22.27 27.90
N PRO A 15 0.10 21.60 26.91
CA PRO A 15 -0.53 21.51 25.60
C PRO A 15 -1.87 20.79 25.71
N LEU A 16 -2.88 21.32 25.03
CA LEU A 16 -4.29 20.86 24.93
C LEU A 16 -4.45 19.46 24.29
N PHE A 17 -3.50 18.55 24.45
CA PHE A 17 -3.55 17.21 23.87
C PHE A 17 -4.13 16.13 24.84
N ALA A 18 -4.49 16.54 26.07
CA ALA A 18 -4.81 15.58 27.15
C ALA A 18 -6.12 14.78 26.93
N ASP A 19 -7.00 15.17 26.00
CA ASP A 19 -8.35 14.57 25.86
C ASP A 19 -8.66 13.93 24.49
N LYS A 20 -7.70 13.89 23.55
CA LYS A 20 -7.94 13.30 22.23
C LYS A 20 -7.79 11.77 22.28
N PRO A 21 -8.83 10.99 21.89
CA PRO A 21 -8.72 9.53 21.88
C PRO A 21 -7.76 9.06 20.77
N ASN A 22 -7.08 7.94 21.01
CA ASN A 22 -6.49 7.17 19.91
C ASN A 22 -7.59 6.56 19.07
N VAL A 23 -7.33 6.33 17.80
CA VAL A 23 -8.29 5.72 16.87
C VAL A 23 -7.64 4.58 16.11
N ILE A 24 -8.28 3.41 16.12
CA ILE A 24 -7.88 2.24 15.33
C ILE A 24 -9.09 1.80 14.51
N VAL A 25 -8.94 1.77 13.17
CA VAL A 25 -9.95 1.24 12.25
C VAL A 25 -9.39 -0.04 11.62
N ILE A 26 -10.03 -1.17 11.88
CA ILE A 26 -9.66 -2.49 11.37
C ILE A 26 -10.72 -2.93 10.37
N MET A 27 -10.30 -3.30 9.15
CA MET A 27 -11.21 -3.69 8.07
C MET A 27 -10.74 -5.00 7.43
N ALA A 28 -11.46 -6.09 7.69
CA ALA A 28 -11.20 -7.40 7.06
C ALA A 28 -11.53 -7.37 5.55
N ASP A 29 -10.88 -8.21 4.76
CA ASP A 29 -10.99 -8.27 3.29
C ASP A 29 -11.83 -9.50 2.88
N ASP A 30 -12.98 -9.30 2.25
CA ASP A 30 -13.95 -10.35 1.86
C ASP A 30 -14.63 -11.06 3.05
N MET A 31 -15.03 -10.33 4.06
CA MET A 31 -15.66 -10.88 5.27
C MET A 31 -17.02 -10.23 5.53
N GLY A 32 -18.09 -10.95 5.22
CA GLY A 32 -19.46 -10.55 5.53
C GLY A 32 -19.78 -10.70 7.04
N TRP A 33 -20.89 -10.09 7.48
CA TRP A 33 -21.31 -10.11 8.87
C TRP A 33 -21.57 -11.53 9.41
N GLU A 34 -21.97 -12.44 8.54
CA GLU A 34 -22.25 -13.84 8.84
C GLU A 34 -21.00 -14.66 9.27
N CYS A 35 -19.82 -14.07 9.12
CA CYS A 35 -18.57 -14.70 9.56
C CYS A 35 -18.21 -14.37 11.02
N VAL A 36 -19.04 -13.56 11.72
CA VAL A 36 -18.78 -13.12 13.10
C VAL A 36 -19.81 -13.68 14.05
N SER A 37 -19.37 -14.49 15.03
CA SER A 37 -20.26 -15.22 15.94
C SER A 37 -21.13 -14.32 16.83
N ALA A 38 -20.74 -13.07 17.08
CA ALA A 38 -21.55 -12.07 17.76
C ALA A 38 -22.91 -11.78 17.06
N TYR A 39 -23.07 -12.16 15.77
CA TYR A 39 -24.31 -11.93 15.01
C TYR A 39 -25.26 -13.13 14.94
N ARG A 40 -25.01 -14.17 15.72
CA ARG A 40 -25.83 -15.40 15.73
C ARG A 40 -27.32 -15.16 16.00
N ASP A 41 -27.67 -14.18 16.81
CA ASP A 41 -29.06 -13.80 17.09
C ASP A 41 -29.68 -13.08 15.88
N LEU A 42 -28.92 -12.25 15.19
CA LEU A 42 -29.40 -11.48 14.04
C LEU A 42 -29.80 -12.37 12.89
N ILE A 43 -29.06 -13.45 12.60
CA ILE A 43 -29.32 -14.32 11.46
C ILE A 43 -30.69 -14.98 11.51
N THR A 44 -31.25 -15.20 12.71
CA THR A 44 -32.57 -15.78 12.86
C THR A 44 -33.70 -14.92 12.33
N LYS A 45 -33.46 -13.60 12.19
CA LYS A 45 -34.41 -12.65 11.62
C LYS A 45 -34.49 -12.73 10.09
N TYR A 46 -33.48 -13.34 9.46
CA TYR A 46 -33.40 -13.47 8.00
C TYR A 46 -33.89 -14.82 7.51
N ASN A 47 -34.59 -14.84 6.38
CA ASN A 47 -35.12 -16.05 5.77
C ASN A 47 -34.06 -16.77 4.93
N TYR A 48 -32.91 -17.05 5.53
CA TYR A 48 -31.88 -17.90 4.91
C TYR A 48 -32.30 -19.37 4.92
N PRO A 49 -31.85 -20.20 3.94
CA PRO A 49 -32.05 -21.63 3.94
C PRO A 49 -31.56 -22.28 5.24
N LYS A 50 -32.27 -23.30 5.72
CA LYS A 50 -31.84 -24.08 6.88
C LYS A 50 -30.65 -24.98 6.51
N ALA A 51 -29.71 -25.12 7.41
CA ALA A 51 -28.64 -26.11 7.34
C ALA A 51 -29.23 -27.51 7.56
N LYS A 52 -28.50 -28.54 7.15
CA LYS A 52 -28.87 -29.91 7.44
C LYS A 52 -28.76 -30.18 8.94
N LEU A 53 -29.58 -31.12 9.42
CA LEU A 53 -29.54 -31.50 10.82
C LEU A 53 -28.13 -32.02 11.20
N GLY A 54 -27.57 -31.49 12.29
CA GLY A 54 -26.24 -31.85 12.76
C GLY A 54 -25.06 -31.09 12.14
N GLU A 55 -25.31 -30.18 11.18
CA GLU A 55 -24.26 -29.27 10.70
C GLU A 55 -23.99 -28.16 11.72
N GLU A 56 -22.71 -27.99 12.11
CA GLU A 56 -22.25 -27.02 13.08
C GLU A 56 -21.95 -25.66 12.45
N ASP A 57 -21.89 -24.62 13.26
CA ASP A 57 -21.45 -23.29 12.86
C ASP A 57 -20.02 -23.30 12.36
N HIS A 58 -19.78 -22.58 11.28
CA HIS A 58 -18.48 -22.56 10.62
C HIS A 58 -17.48 -21.60 11.26
N TYR A 59 -17.96 -20.60 12.01
CA TYR A 59 -17.12 -19.51 12.50
C TYR A 59 -17.27 -19.34 14.01
N SER A 60 -16.11 -19.14 14.66
CA SER A 60 -16.00 -18.72 16.05
C SER A 60 -15.02 -17.55 16.12
N THR A 61 -15.47 -16.43 16.69
CA THR A 61 -14.71 -15.17 16.71
C THR A 61 -14.72 -14.56 18.11
N PRO A 62 -14.15 -15.25 19.12
CA PRO A 62 -14.26 -14.87 20.53
C PRO A 62 -13.67 -13.48 20.85
N HIS A 63 -12.62 -13.05 20.15
CA HIS A 63 -12.05 -11.72 20.37
C HIS A 63 -12.90 -10.59 19.77
N ILE A 64 -13.51 -10.82 18.60
CA ILE A 64 -14.47 -9.87 18.01
C ILE A 64 -15.75 -9.85 18.85
N ASP A 65 -16.21 -10.99 19.34
CA ASP A 65 -17.37 -11.11 20.24
C ASP A 65 -17.12 -10.33 21.54
N LYS A 66 -15.91 -10.44 22.10
CA LYS A 66 -15.49 -9.65 23.27
C LYS A 66 -15.45 -8.16 22.95
N LEU A 67 -14.92 -7.76 21.80
CA LEU A 67 -14.92 -6.36 21.37
C LEU A 67 -16.35 -5.80 21.27
N ALA A 68 -17.30 -6.60 20.77
CA ALA A 68 -18.72 -6.26 20.72
C ALA A 68 -19.34 -6.18 22.13
N ALA A 69 -18.98 -7.09 23.01
CA ALA A 69 -19.44 -7.12 24.40
C ALA A 69 -18.90 -5.93 25.22
N ASP A 70 -17.66 -5.48 24.94
CA ASP A 70 -17.06 -4.32 25.58
C ASP A 70 -17.52 -2.99 24.96
N GLY A 71 -18.37 -3.02 23.93
CA GLY A 71 -18.83 -1.86 23.19
C GLY A 71 -20.23 -2.00 22.62
N ILE A 72 -20.38 -1.69 21.33
CA ILE A 72 -21.65 -1.72 20.60
C ILE A 72 -21.51 -2.47 19.27
N ARG A 73 -22.43 -3.39 19.01
CA ARG A 73 -22.61 -4.05 17.71
C ARG A 73 -23.74 -3.35 16.93
N PHE A 74 -23.45 -3.01 15.68
CA PHE A 74 -24.45 -2.51 14.75
C PHE A 74 -24.98 -3.66 13.90
N ASP A 75 -26.30 -3.88 13.92
CA ASP A 75 -26.97 -4.90 13.09
C ASP A 75 -26.96 -4.52 11.60
N HIS A 76 -26.70 -3.25 11.27
CA HIS A 76 -26.79 -2.69 9.92
C HIS A 76 -25.57 -1.87 9.53
N GLY A 77 -24.44 -2.54 9.34
CA GLY A 77 -23.22 -1.97 8.77
C GLY A 77 -23.13 -2.21 7.26
N TYR A 78 -22.94 -1.15 6.47
CA TYR A 78 -22.92 -1.27 5.01
C TYR A 78 -21.68 -0.68 4.36
N SER A 79 -21.07 -1.51 3.52
CA SER A 79 -19.94 -1.20 2.65
C SER A 79 -20.37 -1.08 1.19
N GLN A 80 -19.41 -1.12 0.28
CA GLN A 80 -19.63 -1.35 -1.14
C GLN A 80 -19.49 -2.84 -1.49
N PRO A 81 -20.05 -3.29 -2.62
CA PRO A 81 -20.00 -4.71 -3.00
C PRO A 81 -18.60 -5.30 -3.25
N ILE A 82 -17.57 -4.47 -3.37
CA ILE A 82 -16.19 -4.92 -3.66
C ILE A 82 -15.15 -3.98 -3.01
N CYS A 83 -13.93 -4.48 -2.78
CA CYS A 83 -12.87 -3.84 -2.00
C CYS A 83 -12.48 -2.41 -2.42
N THR A 84 -12.14 -2.13 -3.69
CA THR A 84 -11.66 -0.79 -4.07
C THR A 84 -12.70 0.32 -3.82
N PRO A 85 -13.96 0.22 -4.26
CA PRO A 85 -14.96 1.24 -3.96
C PRO A 85 -15.22 1.41 -2.45
N SER A 86 -15.18 0.32 -1.66
CA SER A 86 -15.26 0.41 -0.20
C SER A 86 -14.10 1.21 0.39
N ARG A 87 -12.86 0.93 -0.06
CA ARG A 87 -11.65 1.63 0.39
C ARG A 87 -11.68 3.12 0.02
N VAL A 88 -12.18 3.45 -1.17
CA VAL A 88 -12.38 4.85 -1.59
C VAL A 88 -13.41 5.54 -0.69
N GLN A 89 -14.55 4.89 -0.43
CA GLN A 89 -15.63 5.49 0.36
C GLN A 89 -15.26 5.70 1.83
N ILE A 90 -14.66 4.69 2.47
CA ILE A 90 -14.28 4.77 3.90
C ILE A 90 -13.24 5.86 4.15
N MET A 91 -12.26 5.99 3.23
CA MET A 91 -11.19 6.97 3.39
C MET A 91 -11.65 8.40 3.15
N THR A 92 -12.66 8.63 2.30
CA THR A 92 -13.05 9.97 1.85
C THR A 92 -14.33 10.50 2.48
N GLY A 93 -15.19 9.64 3.04
CA GLY A 93 -16.50 10.04 3.53
C GLY A 93 -17.50 10.42 2.43
N ILE A 94 -17.22 10.09 1.17
CA ILE A 94 -18.00 10.48 -0.01
C ILE A 94 -18.58 9.24 -0.68
N TYR A 95 -19.85 9.28 -1.09
CA TYR A 95 -20.46 8.21 -1.86
C TYR A 95 -19.77 8.02 -3.22
N ASN A 96 -19.59 6.76 -3.61
CA ASN A 96 -18.87 6.40 -4.83
C ASN A 96 -19.50 6.94 -6.12
N GLN A 97 -20.76 7.31 -6.10
CA GLN A 97 -21.37 8.04 -7.19
C GLN A 97 -20.63 9.34 -7.52
N ARG A 98 -19.99 9.99 -6.54
CA ARG A 98 -19.33 11.27 -6.72
C ARG A 98 -17.82 11.21 -6.79
N ASN A 99 -17.20 10.16 -6.28
CA ASN A 99 -15.73 10.11 -6.15
C ASN A 99 -15.05 8.89 -6.76
N TYR A 100 -15.81 7.89 -7.23
CA TYR A 100 -15.22 6.66 -7.71
C TYR A 100 -14.84 6.77 -9.20
N VAL A 101 -13.55 6.72 -9.47
CA VAL A 101 -12.99 6.81 -10.82
C VAL A 101 -12.99 5.43 -11.48
N ARG A 102 -12.26 4.47 -10.92
CA ARG A 102 -12.13 3.09 -11.40
C ARG A 102 -11.54 2.15 -10.36
N PHE A 103 -11.56 0.85 -10.66
CA PHE A 103 -10.93 -0.15 -9.80
C PHE A 103 -9.42 0.07 -9.68
N GLY A 104 -8.89 -0.05 -8.45
CA GLY A 104 -7.48 0.09 -8.13
C GLY A 104 -7.01 1.53 -7.90
N LEU A 105 -7.89 2.55 -8.02
CA LEU A 105 -7.49 3.95 -7.94
C LEU A 105 -8.28 4.73 -6.90
N LEU A 106 -7.60 5.47 -6.07
CA LEU A 106 -8.12 6.63 -5.34
C LEU A 106 -7.63 7.89 -6.06
N ASP A 107 -8.53 8.85 -6.32
CA ASP A 107 -8.16 10.13 -6.95
C ASP A 107 -7.00 10.76 -6.16
N PRO A 108 -5.84 11.06 -6.79
CA PRO A 108 -4.69 11.68 -6.12
C PRO A 108 -5.00 13.02 -5.44
N LYS A 109 -6.12 13.68 -5.79
CA LYS A 109 -6.58 14.92 -5.18
C LYS A 109 -7.55 14.69 -4.01
N ALA A 110 -7.93 13.44 -3.74
CA ALA A 110 -8.88 13.14 -2.69
C ALA A 110 -8.33 13.51 -1.30
N ARG A 111 -9.15 14.20 -0.53
CA ARG A 111 -8.88 14.40 0.88
C ARG A 111 -9.46 13.22 1.65
N THR A 112 -8.67 12.64 2.55
CA THR A 112 -8.99 11.40 3.26
C THR A 112 -8.99 11.62 4.76
N PHE A 113 -9.48 10.64 5.50
CA PHE A 113 -9.40 10.63 6.96
C PHE A 113 -7.92 10.68 7.46
N GLY A 114 -6.95 10.13 6.69
CA GLY A 114 -5.53 10.27 7.02
C GLY A 114 -5.11 11.73 7.10
N HIS A 115 -5.51 12.55 6.13
CA HIS A 115 -5.27 13.99 6.16
C HIS A 115 -5.96 14.68 7.35
N VAL A 116 -7.25 14.36 7.56
CA VAL A 116 -8.04 14.98 8.63
C VAL A 116 -7.42 14.69 10.00
N MET A 117 -7.02 13.44 10.23
CA MET A 117 -6.39 13.04 11.50
C MET A 117 -4.98 13.61 11.64
N LYS A 118 -4.20 13.67 10.56
CA LYS A 118 -2.86 14.30 10.56
C LYS A 118 -2.95 15.78 10.88
N ASP A 119 -3.87 16.51 10.25
CA ASP A 119 -4.10 17.93 10.51
C ASP A 119 -4.62 18.17 11.95
N ALA A 120 -5.31 17.20 12.53
CA ALA A 120 -5.69 17.19 13.94
C ALA A 120 -4.52 16.91 14.90
N GLY A 121 -3.29 16.71 14.40
CA GLY A 121 -2.09 16.46 15.19
C GLY A 121 -1.85 15.00 15.59
N TYR A 122 -2.57 14.05 14.97
CA TYR A 122 -2.36 12.64 15.20
C TYR A 122 -1.12 12.13 14.48
N LYS A 123 -0.42 11.16 15.07
CA LYS A 123 0.48 10.29 14.35
C LYS A 123 -0.35 9.28 13.56
N THR A 124 -0.06 9.09 12.29
CA THR A 124 -0.91 8.32 11.38
C THR A 124 -0.16 7.14 10.77
N CYS A 125 -0.77 5.94 10.81
CA CYS A 125 -0.20 4.72 10.27
C CYS A 125 -1.23 3.94 9.46
N ILE A 126 -0.80 3.32 8.36
CA ILE A 126 -1.60 2.35 7.63
C ILE A 126 -0.81 1.05 7.43
N VAL A 127 -1.45 -0.09 7.71
CA VAL A 127 -0.83 -1.42 7.55
C VAL A 127 -1.75 -2.37 6.81
N GLY A 128 -1.21 -3.36 6.09
CA GLY A 128 -1.99 -4.40 5.41
C GLY A 128 -2.12 -4.20 3.91
N LYS A 129 -3.33 -4.17 3.34
CA LYS A 129 -3.59 -4.10 1.90
C LYS A 129 -3.76 -2.67 1.41
N TRP A 130 -3.01 -2.28 0.38
CA TRP A 130 -3.18 -0.96 -0.25
C TRP A 130 -4.23 -0.93 -1.36
N GLN A 131 -3.92 -1.49 -2.51
CA GLN A 131 -4.82 -1.61 -3.69
C GLN A 131 -5.33 -0.27 -4.28
N LEU A 132 -4.65 0.84 -4.09
CA LEU A 132 -5.14 2.18 -4.51
C LEU A 132 -4.16 2.94 -5.40
N GLU A 133 -3.20 2.26 -6.04
CA GLU A 133 -2.15 2.87 -6.88
C GLU A 133 -1.32 3.95 -6.16
N GLY A 134 -0.58 4.76 -6.91
CA GLY A 134 0.21 5.87 -6.35
C GLY A 134 1.63 5.51 -5.92
N GLY A 135 2.03 4.25 -5.97
CA GLY A 135 3.40 3.81 -5.62
C GLY A 135 3.78 4.14 -4.18
N PHE A 136 5.06 4.20 -3.88
CA PHE A 136 5.58 4.46 -2.53
C PHE A 136 5.09 5.76 -1.90
N GLU A 137 4.79 6.76 -2.72
CA GLU A 137 4.29 8.04 -2.23
C GLU A 137 2.78 8.03 -1.93
N GLY A 138 2.04 7.00 -2.44
CA GLY A 138 0.59 6.91 -2.29
C GLY A 138 0.12 7.08 -0.85
N PRO A 139 0.57 6.26 0.12
CA PRO A 139 0.12 6.36 1.49
C PRO A 139 0.41 7.72 2.15
N THR A 140 1.60 8.28 1.92
CA THR A 140 1.96 9.60 2.48
C THR A 140 1.18 10.73 1.83
N LYS A 141 0.87 10.64 0.52
CA LYS A 141 -0.03 11.59 -0.16
C LYS A 141 -1.43 11.59 0.40
N PHE A 142 -1.88 10.48 0.97
CA PHE A 142 -3.19 10.36 1.59
C PHE A 142 -3.18 10.54 3.12
N GLY A 143 -2.10 11.13 3.66
CA GLY A 143 -2.03 11.62 5.04
C GLY A 143 -1.49 10.62 6.07
N PHE A 144 -0.84 9.52 5.64
CA PHE A 144 -0.21 8.59 6.57
C PHE A 144 1.28 8.90 6.73
N ASP A 145 1.74 9.02 7.97
CA ASP A 145 3.15 9.29 8.30
C ASP A 145 4.03 8.07 8.04
N GLU A 146 3.52 6.88 8.33
CA GLU A 146 4.24 5.62 8.12
C GLU A 146 3.31 4.49 7.68
N TYR A 147 3.88 3.47 7.06
CA TYR A 147 3.10 2.35 6.53
C TYR A 147 3.89 1.03 6.43
N CYS A 148 3.14 -0.08 6.50
CA CYS A 148 3.60 -1.42 6.17
C CYS A 148 2.51 -2.10 5.31
N LEU A 149 2.69 -2.11 3.98
CA LEU A 149 1.61 -2.41 3.04
C LEU A 149 1.97 -3.53 2.06
N TRP A 150 1.01 -4.36 1.74
CA TRP A 150 1.03 -5.28 0.62
C TRP A 150 0.32 -4.67 -0.61
N GLN A 151 0.82 -4.97 -1.80
CA GLN A 151 0.27 -4.52 -3.09
C GLN A 151 0.30 -3.00 -3.27
N LEU A 152 1.42 -2.39 -2.94
CA LEU A 152 1.67 -0.96 -3.17
C LEU A 152 2.31 -0.72 -4.53
N THR A 153 3.47 -1.31 -4.79
CA THR A 153 4.22 -1.20 -6.05
C THR A 153 4.27 -2.51 -6.82
N ARG A 154 4.23 -3.64 -6.10
CA ARG A 154 4.33 -5.00 -6.64
C ARG A 154 3.23 -5.88 -6.04
N ARG A 155 3.12 -7.12 -6.51
CA ARG A 155 2.19 -8.11 -5.98
C ARG A 155 2.94 -9.41 -5.62
N PRO A 156 3.72 -9.41 -4.53
CA PRO A 156 4.40 -10.60 -4.02
C PRO A 156 3.39 -11.57 -3.37
N ALA A 157 3.88 -12.70 -2.86
CA ALA A 157 3.09 -13.55 -1.97
C ALA A 157 2.54 -12.73 -0.80
N ARG A 158 1.28 -12.99 -0.42
CA ARG A 158 0.59 -12.20 0.62
C ARG A 158 0.52 -12.91 1.97
N TYR A 159 0.60 -14.23 1.96
CA TYR A 159 0.47 -15.04 3.17
C TYR A 159 1.80 -15.63 3.59
N PRO A 160 2.27 -16.81 3.11
CA PRO A 160 3.60 -17.29 3.45
C PRO A 160 4.68 -16.49 2.69
N ASN A 161 5.82 -16.28 3.30
CA ASN A 161 6.96 -15.58 2.69
C ASN A 161 6.59 -14.23 2.07
N VAL A 162 5.83 -13.45 2.81
CA VAL A 162 5.24 -12.21 2.34
C VAL A 162 6.29 -11.18 1.91
N GLY A 163 5.99 -10.47 0.83
CA GLY A 163 6.67 -9.21 0.50
C GLY A 163 5.80 -8.01 0.89
N MET A 164 6.37 -7.08 1.61
CA MET A 164 5.71 -5.83 2.03
C MET A 164 6.49 -4.63 1.53
N GLU A 165 5.81 -3.51 1.39
CA GLU A 165 6.41 -2.20 1.21
C GLU A 165 6.28 -1.41 2.51
N VAL A 166 7.45 -1.09 3.13
CA VAL A 166 7.52 -0.43 4.43
C VAL A 166 8.24 0.90 4.29
N ASN A 167 7.52 2.00 4.44
CA ASN A 167 8.08 3.37 4.41
C ASN A 167 9.04 3.61 3.23
N GLY A 168 8.62 3.31 2.01
CA GLY A 168 9.42 3.49 0.80
C GLY A 168 10.41 2.34 0.49
N LYS A 169 10.36 1.23 1.24
CA LYS A 169 11.26 0.07 1.05
C LYS A 169 10.46 -1.17 0.73
N GLU A 170 10.88 -1.91 -0.30
CA GLU A 170 10.42 -3.28 -0.53
C GLU A 170 11.18 -4.22 0.42
N ILE A 171 10.46 -4.98 1.23
CA ILE A 171 11.05 -5.92 2.20
C ILE A 171 10.34 -7.27 2.03
N ASP A 172 11.11 -8.30 1.77
CA ASP A 172 10.63 -9.68 1.78
C ASP A 172 10.89 -10.30 3.16
N TYR A 173 9.90 -11.01 3.68
CA TYR A 173 9.94 -11.61 5.01
C TYR A 173 9.88 -13.14 4.88
N PRO A 174 11.04 -13.81 4.60
CA PRO A 174 11.08 -15.26 4.45
C PRO A 174 10.65 -15.96 5.74
N GLY A 175 9.81 -16.98 5.61
CA GLY A 175 9.26 -17.76 6.73
C GLY A 175 8.19 -17.05 7.55
N LYS A 176 7.85 -15.81 7.23
CA LYS A 176 6.82 -15.04 7.96
C LYS A 176 5.47 -15.05 7.26
N TYR A 177 4.42 -14.93 8.03
CA TYR A 177 3.04 -14.77 7.59
C TYR A 177 2.70 -13.28 7.44
N GLY A 178 2.15 -12.88 6.28
CA GLY A 178 1.92 -11.48 5.97
C GLY A 178 1.05 -10.73 6.98
N PRO A 179 -0.10 -11.29 7.38
CA PRO A 179 -0.94 -10.68 8.41
C PRO A 179 -0.24 -10.47 9.76
N ASP A 180 0.70 -11.36 10.14
CA ASP A 180 1.49 -11.16 11.36
C ASP A 180 2.46 -9.98 11.21
N VAL A 181 3.17 -9.90 10.09
CA VAL A 181 4.08 -8.77 9.81
C VAL A 181 3.33 -7.44 9.87
N ALA A 182 2.13 -7.35 9.29
CA ALA A 182 1.32 -6.14 9.33
C ALA A 182 0.83 -5.81 10.75
N SER A 183 0.32 -6.81 11.50
CA SER A 183 -0.17 -6.61 12.87
C SER A 183 0.96 -6.30 13.86
N ASP A 184 2.13 -6.93 13.71
CA ASP A 184 3.33 -6.60 14.50
C ASP A 184 3.75 -5.15 14.29
N TYR A 185 3.73 -4.68 13.03
CA TYR A 185 4.04 -3.30 12.72
C TYR A 185 3.08 -2.32 13.41
N LEU A 186 1.77 -2.62 13.38
CA LEU A 186 0.76 -1.78 14.06
C LEU A 186 0.95 -1.80 15.58
N CYS A 187 1.21 -2.97 16.18
CA CYS A 187 1.48 -3.08 17.62
C CYS A 187 2.72 -2.25 18.03
N ASN A 188 3.79 -2.33 17.25
CA ASN A 188 4.99 -1.52 17.47
C ASN A 188 4.72 -0.02 17.27
N PHE A 189 3.83 0.35 16.34
CA PHE A 189 3.41 1.74 16.17
C PHE A 189 2.64 2.26 17.38
N ILE A 190 1.70 1.47 17.93
CA ILE A 190 0.94 1.80 19.15
C ILE A 190 1.91 2.06 20.31
N GLU A 191 2.85 1.15 20.56
CA GLU A 191 3.83 1.25 21.62
C GLU A 191 4.72 2.50 21.51
N ARG A 192 5.25 2.79 20.31
CA ARG A 192 6.10 3.96 20.06
C ARG A 192 5.36 5.31 20.16
N ASN A 193 4.04 5.30 20.07
CA ASN A 193 3.23 6.52 20.07
C ASN A 193 2.24 6.59 21.24
N LYS A 194 2.40 5.77 22.29
CA LYS A 194 1.48 5.69 23.44
C LYS A 194 1.24 7.02 24.17
N ASP A 195 2.20 7.94 24.12
CA ASP A 195 2.16 9.23 24.79
C ASP A 195 1.58 10.37 23.90
N LYS A 196 1.10 10.04 22.70
CA LYS A 196 0.56 11.00 21.71
C LYS A 196 -0.70 10.42 21.08
N PRO A 197 -1.66 11.25 20.67
CA PRO A 197 -2.79 10.74 19.92
C PRO A 197 -2.33 10.13 18.60
N PHE A 198 -2.82 8.92 18.31
CA PHE A 198 -2.50 8.20 17.08
C PHE A 198 -3.74 7.69 16.36
N PHE A 199 -3.61 7.56 15.04
CA PHE A 199 -4.59 6.97 14.16
C PHE A 199 -3.96 5.80 13.39
N GLY A 200 -4.45 4.59 13.64
CA GLY A 200 -4.08 3.38 12.92
C GLY A 200 -5.22 2.92 12.00
N TYR A 201 -4.92 2.74 10.70
CA TYR A 201 -5.84 2.11 9.76
C TYR A 201 -5.27 0.77 9.31
N TYR A 202 -5.98 -0.31 9.60
CA TYR A 202 -5.60 -1.67 9.23
C TYR A 202 -6.59 -2.30 8.26
N PRO A 203 -6.53 -1.96 6.96
CA PRO A 203 -7.17 -2.75 5.91
C PRO A 203 -6.43 -4.08 5.78
N MET A 204 -6.98 -5.13 6.40
CA MET A 204 -6.35 -6.44 6.45
C MET A 204 -6.19 -7.06 5.06
N ILE A 205 -5.32 -8.05 4.94
CA ILE A 205 -5.18 -8.91 3.75
C ILE A 205 -6.11 -10.11 3.88
N LEU A 206 -6.41 -10.52 5.10
CA LEU A 206 -7.28 -11.64 5.49
C LEU A 206 -8.77 -11.25 5.44
N PRO A 207 -9.67 -12.24 5.20
CA PRO A 207 -9.45 -13.61 4.71
C PRO A 207 -9.61 -13.77 3.19
N HIS A 208 -9.13 -12.78 2.39
CA HIS A 208 -9.26 -12.74 0.92
C HIS A 208 -8.59 -13.96 0.23
N TRP A 209 -9.21 -14.43 -0.86
CA TRP A 209 -8.59 -15.42 -1.74
C TRP A 209 -7.17 -14.97 -2.21
N PRO A 210 -6.18 -15.89 -2.33
CA PRO A 210 -6.25 -17.35 -2.22
C PRO A 210 -6.47 -17.83 -0.79
N PHE A 211 -7.25 -18.93 -0.63
CA PHE A 211 -7.44 -19.52 0.68
C PHE A 211 -6.27 -20.47 0.97
N GLU A 212 -5.40 -20.07 1.87
CA GLU A 212 -4.16 -20.72 2.21
C GLU A 212 -4.08 -21.02 3.71
N PRO A 213 -3.31 -22.03 4.12
CA PRO A 213 -3.09 -22.31 5.53
C PRO A 213 -2.59 -21.10 6.29
N THR A 214 -3.02 -20.93 7.52
CA THR A 214 -2.49 -19.99 8.50
C THR A 214 -1.42 -20.64 9.36
N PRO A 215 -0.60 -19.90 10.13
CA PRO A 215 0.35 -20.48 11.08
C PRO A 215 -0.26 -21.45 12.11
N ASP A 216 -1.58 -21.36 12.36
CA ASP A 216 -2.30 -22.27 13.26
C ASP A 216 -2.87 -23.50 12.53
N SER A 217 -2.76 -23.58 11.21
CA SER A 217 -3.22 -24.70 10.41
C SER A 217 -2.25 -25.87 10.50
N LYS A 218 -2.78 -27.11 10.50
CA LYS A 218 -1.94 -28.32 10.44
C LYS A 218 -1.06 -28.39 9.19
N ASP A 219 -1.55 -27.83 8.11
CA ASP A 219 -0.90 -27.85 6.79
C ASP A 219 0.00 -26.59 6.58
N TRP A 220 0.29 -25.83 7.64
CA TRP A 220 1.14 -24.67 7.54
C TRP A 220 2.58 -25.06 7.16
N ASP A 221 3.07 -24.44 6.09
CA ASP A 221 4.48 -24.57 5.68
C ASP A 221 5.09 -23.16 5.51
N PRO A 222 5.99 -22.75 6.42
CA PRO A 222 6.67 -21.44 6.35
C PRO A 222 7.59 -21.32 5.12
N LYS A 223 7.90 -22.44 4.42
CA LYS A 223 8.69 -22.44 3.17
C LYS A 223 7.82 -22.37 1.92
N SER A 224 6.49 -22.46 2.05
CA SER A 224 5.56 -22.36 0.92
C SER A 224 5.76 -21.04 0.19
N LYS A 225 5.80 -21.06 -1.14
CA LYS A 225 5.89 -19.84 -1.94
C LYS A 225 4.58 -19.04 -1.96
N GLY A 226 3.48 -19.61 -1.49
CA GLY A 226 2.15 -19.06 -1.69
C GLY A 226 1.75 -19.00 -3.16
N TRP A 227 0.49 -18.71 -3.42
CA TRP A 227 -0.04 -18.68 -4.80
C TRP A 227 0.60 -17.58 -5.66
N GLU A 228 0.70 -16.36 -5.17
CA GLU A 228 1.34 -15.26 -5.89
C GLU A 228 2.84 -15.52 -6.14
N GLY A 229 3.49 -16.29 -5.30
CA GLY A 229 4.88 -16.73 -5.47
C GLY A 229 5.06 -17.95 -6.38
N GLY A 230 3.97 -18.42 -7.04
CA GLY A 230 3.98 -19.57 -7.98
C GLY A 230 3.79 -20.92 -7.29
N GLY A 231 3.37 -20.93 -6.03
CA GLY A 231 2.92 -22.13 -5.32
C GLY A 231 1.53 -22.59 -5.78
N GLN A 232 1.15 -23.82 -5.42
CA GLN A 232 -0.19 -24.33 -5.69
C GLN A 232 -1.19 -23.75 -4.67
N THR A 233 -2.34 -23.28 -5.15
CA THR A 233 -3.47 -22.93 -4.29
C THR A 233 -4.27 -24.15 -3.93
N GLN A 234 -4.51 -24.33 -2.66
CA GLN A 234 -5.58 -25.20 -2.21
C GLN A 234 -6.87 -24.38 -2.09
N LYS A 235 -7.76 -24.50 -3.07
CA LYS A 235 -9.07 -23.81 -3.11
C LYS A 235 -10.07 -24.42 -2.13
N GLN A 236 -9.64 -24.75 -0.91
CA GLN A 236 -10.51 -25.47 0.03
C GLN A 236 -11.20 -24.47 0.95
N PRO A 237 -12.54 -24.51 1.06
CA PRO A 237 -13.31 -23.66 2.00
C PRO A 237 -12.86 -23.78 3.45
N LYS A 238 -12.24 -24.89 3.86
CA LYS A 238 -11.69 -25.06 5.21
C LYS A 238 -10.68 -23.98 5.56
N TYR A 239 -9.79 -23.59 4.63
CA TYR A 239 -8.80 -22.55 4.91
C TYR A 239 -9.43 -21.17 5.07
N PHE A 240 -10.54 -20.89 4.39
CA PHE A 240 -11.27 -19.63 4.65
C PHE A 240 -11.72 -19.55 6.11
N ARG A 241 -12.22 -20.66 6.69
CA ARG A 241 -12.63 -20.69 8.12
C ARG A 241 -11.44 -20.48 9.05
N GLU A 242 -10.31 -21.14 8.76
CA GLU A 242 -9.07 -20.98 9.50
C GLU A 242 -8.54 -19.54 9.40
N MET A 243 -8.66 -18.91 8.22
CA MET A 243 -8.29 -17.51 8.00
C MET A 243 -9.21 -16.54 8.76
N VAL A 244 -10.51 -16.82 8.88
CA VAL A 244 -11.45 -16.04 9.72
C VAL A 244 -11.07 -16.14 11.20
N ALA A 245 -10.74 -17.34 11.69
CA ALA A 245 -10.25 -17.53 13.05
C ALA A 245 -8.93 -16.76 13.29
N TYR A 246 -8.08 -16.70 12.26
CA TYR A 246 -6.84 -15.92 12.33
C TYR A 246 -7.06 -14.40 12.30
N VAL A 247 -8.08 -13.90 11.60
CA VAL A 247 -8.56 -12.49 11.71
C VAL A 247 -8.88 -12.17 13.16
N ASP A 248 -9.68 -13.04 13.79
CA ASP A 248 -10.10 -12.89 15.20
C ASP A 248 -8.88 -12.87 16.15
N LYS A 249 -7.94 -13.80 15.97
CA LYS A 249 -6.68 -13.84 16.74
C LYS A 249 -5.87 -12.54 16.62
N ILE A 250 -5.74 -11.99 15.42
CA ILE A 250 -5.03 -10.73 15.20
C ILE A 250 -5.73 -9.55 15.88
N ILE A 251 -7.07 -9.53 15.88
CA ILE A 251 -7.82 -8.51 16.59
C ILE A 251 -7.56 -8.61 18.09
N GLY A 252 -7.59 -9.82 18.66
CA GLY A 252 -7.21 -10.06 20.05
C GLY A 252 -5.80 -9.55 20.38
N LYS A 253 -4.82 -9.79 19.49
CA LYS A 253 -3.45 -9.30 19.65
C LYS A 253 -3.37 -7.76 19.69
N ILE A 254 -4.11 -7.07 18.82
CA ILE A 254 -4.12 -5.58 18.78
C ILE A 254 -4.80 -5.03 20.04
N VAL A 255 -5.92 -5.60 20.45
CA VAL A 255 -6.64 -5.21 21.69
C VAL A 255 -5.74 -5.42 22.90
N ALA A 256 -5.09 -6.58 23.01
CA ALA A 256 -4.14 -6.87 24.09
C ALA A 256 -2.97 -5.87 24.13
N LYS A 257 -2.45 -5.43 22.96
CA LYS A 257 -1.41 -4.40 22.91
C LYS A 257 -1.91 -3.04 23.41
N VAL A 258 -3.15 -2.66 23.09
CA VAL A 258 -3.78 -1.43 23.62
C VAL A 258 -3.93 -1.52 25.16
N GLU A 259 -4.36 -2.68 25.68
CA GLU A 259 -4.47 -2.95 27.12
C GLU A 259 -3.12 -2.91 27.82
N GLU A 260 -2.09 -3.59 27.27
CA GLU A 260 -0.71 -3.61 27.76
C GLU A 260 -0.12 -2.22 27.91
N GLN A 261 -0.46 -1.30 27.01
CA GLN A 261 0.01 0.09 27.07
C GLN A 261 -0.85 1.00 27.95
N GLY A 262 -1.90 0.48 28.62
CA GLY A 262 -2.80 1.25 29.48
C GLY A 262 -3.68 2.26 28.71
N LEU A 263 -4.00 1.96 27.44
CA LEU A 263 -4.70 2.87 26.52
C LEU A 263 -6.16 2.51 26.29
N THR A 264 -6.72 1.52 26.99
CA THR A 264 -8.05 0.95 26.73
C THR A 264 -9.14 2.00 26.72
N GLU A 265 -9.23 2.84 27.77
CA GLU A 265 -10.26 3.89 27.88
C GLU A 265 -10.05 5.08 26.93
N LYS A 266 -8.82 5.22 26.43
CA LYS A 266 -8.42 6.31 25.52
C LYS A 266 -8.41 5.89 24.05
N THR A 267 -8.86 4.68 23.69
CA THR A 267 -8.77 4.17 22.32
C THR A 267 -10.14 3.80 21.78
N LEU A 268 -10.56 4.46 20.71
CA LEU A 268 -11.70 4.10 19.88
C LEU A 268 -11.25 3.03 18.86
N ILE A 269 -11.82 1.83 18.95
CA ILE A 269 -11.58 0.74 17.99
C ILE A 269 -12.84 0.50 17.18
N ILE A 270 -12.73 0.53 15.85
CA ILE A 270 -13.80 0.19 14.91
C ILE A 270 -13.36 -1.05 14.12
N PHE A 271 -14.15 -2.11 14.16
CA PHE A 271 -13.96 -3.31 13.34
C PHE A 271 -15.09 -3.45 12.33
N THR A 272 -14.71 -3.78 11.06
CA THR A 272 -15.66 -4.02 9.96
C THR A 272 -15.06 -4.96 8.91
N GLY A 273 -15.88 -5.43 7.94
CA GLY A 273 -15.42 -6.06 6.68
C GLY A 273 -15.48 -5.06 5.52
N ASP A 274 -14.71 -5.24 4.44
CA ASP A 274 -14.72 -4.31 3.30
C ASP A 274 -15.82 -4.57 2.27
N ASN A 275 -16.32 -5.78 2.18
CA ASN A 275 -17.47 -6.22 1.39
C ASN A 275 -17.93 -7.60 1.88
N GLY A 276 -19.01 -8.10 1.33
CA GLY A 276 -19.49 -9.44 1.64
C GLY A 276 -18.51 -10.54 1.26
N THR A 277 -18.73 -11.71 1.81
CA THR A 277 -17.89 -12.92 1.64
C THR A 277 -17.77 -13.33 0.17
N ALA A 278 -16.62 -13.90 -0.19
CA ALA A 278 -16.36 -14.40 -1.54
C ALA A 278 -17.43 -15.38 -2.02
N THR A 279 -17.84 -15.29 -3.27
CA THR A 279 -18.95 -16.11 -3.87
C THR A 279 -18.70 -17.60 -3.89
N SER A 280 -17.43 -18.03 -3.76
CA SER A 280 -17.02 -19.44 -3.67
C SER A 280 -17.20 -20.03 -2.27
N VAL A 281 -17.52 -19.21 -1.27
CA VAL A 281 -17.68 -19.62 0.12
C VAL A 281 -19.16 -19.75 0.47
N THR A 282 -19.48 -20.79 1.21
CA THR A 282 -20.78 -20.99 1.86
C THR A 282 -20.53 -21.21 3.34
N GLY A 283 -21.14 -20.39 4.18
CA GLY A 283 -21.05 -20.45 5.64
C GLY A 283 -22.29 -21.08 6.25
N ILE A 284 -22.14 -21.55 7.49
CA ILE A 284 -23.25 -21.93 8.37
C ILE A 284 -23.14 -21.12 9.64
N MET A 285 -24.25 -20.53 10.05
CA MET A 285 -24.37 -19.82 11.33
C MET A 285 -25.77 -20.04 11.90
N ASN A 286 -25.84 -20.51 13.12
CA ASN A 286 -27.10 -20.77 13.87
C ASN A 286 -28.13 -21.55 13.05
N GLY A 287 -27.69 -22.65 12.41
CA GLY A 287 -28.51 -23.52 11.59
C GLY A 287 -29.02 -22.90 10.29
N ARG A 288 -28.40 -21.83 9.79
CA ARG A 288 -28.71 -21.17 8.51
C ARG A 288 -27.53 -21.25 7.55
N VAL A 289 -27.81 -21.44 6.28
CA VAL A 289 -26.82 -21.50 5.19
C VAL A 289 -26.76 -20.18 4.49
N ILE A 290 -25.59 -19.54 4.48
CA ILE A 290 -25.36 -18.26 3.81
C ILE A 290 -24.31 -18.44 2.74
N LYS A 291 -24.66 -18.11 1.52
CA LYS A 291 -23.73 -18.08 0.37
C LYS A 291 -23.13 -16.69 0.25
N GLY A 292 -21.82 -16.61 0.11
CA GLY A 292 -21.13 -15.36 -0.14
C GLY A 292 -21.61 -14.66 -1.41
N GLY A 293 -21.67 -13.33 -1.38
CA GLY A 293 -22.23 -12.50 -2.43
C GLY A 293 -21.34 -11.36 -2.90
N LYS A 294 -20.03 -11.41 -2.66
CA LYS A 294 -19.08 -10.37 -3.11
C LYS A 294 -19.36 -9.92 -4.54
N GLY A 295 -19.45 -8.62 -4.77
CA GLY A 295 -19.68 -8.03 -6.09
C GLY A 295 -21.13 -7.94 -6.49
N SER A 296 -22.10 -8.38 -5.67
CA SER A 296 -23.54 -8.30 -5.92
C SER A 296 -24.22 -7.20 -5.09
N MET A 297 -25.40 -6.78 -5.53
CA MET A 297 -26.17 -5.71 -4.87
C MET A 297 -26.98 -6.18 -3.65
N PRO A 298 -27.51 -7.43 -3.57
CA PRO A 298 -28.10 -7.97 -2.35
C PRO A 298 -27.17 -7.90 -1.14
N ASP A 299 -27.75 -8.01 0.06
CA ASP A 299 -27.03 -7.87 1.33
C ASP A 299 -25.80 -8.76 1.47
N ALA A 300 -25.82 -9.95 0.89
CA ALA A 300 -24.65 -10.82 0.83
C ALA A 300 -23.41 -10.19 0.17
N GLY A 301 -23.57 -9.10 -0.59
CA GLY A 301 -22.46 -8.37 -1.23
C GLY A 301 -21.92 -7.18 -0.44
N ASN A 302 -22.72 -6.58 0.44
CA ASN A 302 -22.38 -5.29 1.06
C ASN A 302 -22.77 -5.13 2.53
N HIS A 303 -23.45 -6.08 3.14
CA HIS A 303 -23.70 -6.11 4.58
C HIS A 303 -22.50 -6.72 5.29
N VAL A 304 -21.86 -5.95 6.15
CA VAL A 304 -20.59 -6.28 6.80
C VAL A 304 -20.73 -6.20 8.33
N PRO A 305 -19.89 -6.91 9.10
CA PRO A 305 -19.86 -6.71 10.54
C PRO A 305 -19.46 -5.27 10.84
N PHE A 306 -20.04 -4.68 11.87
CA PHE A 306 -19.68 -3.35 12.33
C PHE A 306 -19.74 -3.30 13.85
N VAL A 307 -18.57 -3.27 14.47
CA VAL A 307 -18.40 -3.28 15.92
C VAL A 307 -17.56 -2.10 16.34
N VAL A 308 -17.96 -1.39 17.38
CA VAL A 308 -17.25 -0.25 17.94
C VAL A 308 -17.04 -0.47 19.42
N SER A 309 -15.79 -0.38 19.87
CA SER A 309 -15.44 -0.40 21.28
C SER A 309 -14.68 0.87 21.66
N TRP A 310 -15.11 1.50 22.71
CA TRP A 310 -14.42 2.63 23.35
C TRP A 310 -14.79 2.67 24.83
N PRO A 311 -14.16 1.81 25.63
CA PRO A 311 -14.41 1.74 27.07
C PRO A 311 -14.30 3.11 27.74
N GLY A 312 -15.18 3.39 28.70
CA GLY A 312 -15.28 4.70 29.34
C GLY A 312 -16.12 5.74 28.59
N THR A 313 -16.33 5.56 27.27
CA THR A 313 -17.14 6.48 26.45
C THR A 313 -18.39 5.80 25.87
N VAL A 314 -18.27 4.58 25.37
CA VAL A 314 -19.36 3.78 24.84
C VAL A 314 -19.80 2.78 25.88
N LYS A 315 -21.11 2.73 26.18
CA LYS A 315 -21.66 1.75 27.12
C LYS A 315 -21.49 0.33 26.55
N ALA A 316 -20.93 -0.56 27.35
CA ALA A 316 -20.69 -1.95 26.97
C ALA A 316 -21.99 -2.74 26.74
N GLY A 317 -21.92 -3.84 25.99
CA GLY A 317 -23.00 -4.82 25.79
C GLY A 317 -24.17 -4.32 24.95
N GLN A 318 -23.99 -3.30 24.13
CA GLN A 318 -25.07 -2.75 23.32
C GLN A 318 -25.18 -3.42 21.95
N THR A 319 -26.42 -3.58 21.50
CA THR A 319 -26.76 -3.92 20.12
C THR A 319 -27.71 -2.86 19.57
N THR A 320 -27.49 -2.39 18.37
CA THR A 320 -28.31 -1.36 17.76
C THR A 320 -28.73 -1.71 16.33
N ARG A 321 -29.94 -1.31 15.96
CA ARG A 321 -30.45 -1.35 14.58
C ARG A 321 -30.15 -0.08 13.78
N ALA A 322 -29.37 0.84 14.33
CA ALA A 322 -28.91 2.02 13.61
C ALA A 322 -28.11 1.61 12.35
N ILE A 323 -28.33 2.33 11.28
CA ILE A 323 -27.59 2.13 10.04
C ILE A 323 -26.28 2.90 10.11
N VAL A 324 -25.18 2.25 9.72
CA VAL A 324 -23.89 2.86 9.48
C VAL A 324 -23.45 2.54 8.06
N ASN A 325 -23.02 3.57 7.34
CA ASN A 325 -22.42 3.46 6.02
C ASN A 325 -20.93 3.82 6.10
N PHE A 326 -20.12 3.28 5.23
CA PHE A 326 -18.66 3.55 5.21
C PHE A 326 -18.31 5.03 5.11
N SER A 327 -19.16 5.84 4.47
CA SER A 327 -18.98 7.30 4.44
C SER A 327 -19.02 7.94 5.84
N ASP A 328 -19.65 7.29 6.83
CA ASP A 328 -19.89 7.84 8.16
C ASP A 328 -18.67 7.74 9.09
N ILE A 329 -17.68 6.89 8.74
CA ILE A 329 -16.49 6.66 9.56
C ILE A 329 -15.63 7.93 9.65
N LEU A 330 -15.34 8.57 8.51
CA LEU A 330 -14.53 9.79 8.47
C LEU A 330 -15.08 10.89 9.39
N PRO A 331 -16.35 11.35 9.27
CA PRO A 331 -16.88 12.38 10.14
C PRO A 331 -16.95 11.95 11.62
N THR A 332 -17.15 10.66 11.90
CA THR A 332 -17.20 10.15 13.28
C THR A 332 -15.85 10.21 13.97
N ILE A 333 -14.77 9.76 13.31
CA ILE A 333 -13.43 9.84 13.91
C ILE A 333 -12.92 11.28 13.97
N ALA A 334 -13.32 12.13 13.02
CA ALA A 334 -13.00 13.56 13.05
C ALA A 334 -13.67 14.25 14.26
N GLU A 335 -14.96 13.98 14.49
CA GLU A 335 -15.70 14.51 15.64
C GLU A 335 -15.12 13.97 16.97
N ALA A 336 -14.77 12.67 17.03
CA ALA A 336 -14.10 12.09 18.20
C ALA A 336 -12.72 12.75 18.47
N ALA A 337 -12.01 13.16 17.42
CA ALA A 337 -10.76 13.93 17.51
C ALA A 337 -10.96 15.42 17.82
N GLY A 338 -12.21 15.90 17.92
CA GLY A 338 -12.54 17.29 18.17
C GLY A 338 -12.29 18.22 16.98
N VAL A 339 -12.33 17.69 15.74
CA VAL A 339 -12.09 18.49 14.54
C VAL A 339 -13.27 18.42 13.56
N LYS A 340 -13.46 19.51 12.82
CA LYS A 340 -14.48 19.62 11.78
C LYS A 340 -13.90 19.20 10.43
N VAL A 341 -14.72 18.50 9.65
CA VAL A 341 -14.37 18.18 8.26
C VAL A 341 -14.73 19.38 7.38
N GLU A 342 -13.74 20.01 6.78
CA GLU A 342 -13.91 21.26 6.02
C GLU A 342 -14.44 21.05 4.60
N HIS A 343 -14.21 19.86 4.01
CA HIS A 343 -14.67 19.57 2.65
C HIS A 343 -16.02 18.85 2.63
N LYS A 344 -16.71 18.93 1.49
CA LYS A 344 -18.02 18.29 1.31
C LYS A 344 -17.91 16.77 1.36
N ILE A 345 -18.68 16.16 2.24
CA ILE A 345 -18.82 14.71 2.40
C ILE A 345 -20.29 14.29 2.36
N ASP A 346 -20.55 12.99 2.26
CA ASP A 346 -21.89 12.38 2.34
C ASP A 346 -22.13 11.70 3.67
N GLY A 347 -21.05 11.41 4.37
CA GLY A 347 -21.07 10.78 5.67
C GLY A 347 -21.68 11.68 6.73
N VAL A 348 -22.33 11.05 7.71
CA VAL A 348 -22.80 11.69 8.94
C VAL A 348 -22.17 11.01 10.14
N SER A 349 -21.76 11.78 11.11
CA SER A 349 -21.16 11.22 12.33
C SER A 349 -22.19 10.46 13.15
N PHE A 350 -21.84 9.26 13.59
CA PHE A 350 -22.61 8.47 14.54
C PHE A 350 -22.06 8.56 15.98
N LEU A 351 -21.12 9.45 16.26
CA LEU A 351 -20.53 9.62 17.59
C LEU A 351 -21.60 9.92 18.65
N GLY A 352 -22.58 10.79 18.32
CA GLY A 352 -23.69 11.06 19.21
C GLY A 352 -24.50 9.82 19.57
N HIS A 353 -24.68 8.88 18.61
CA HIS A 353 -25.37 7.60 18.86
C HIS A 353 -24.51 6.68 19.74
N LEU A 354 -23.19 6.63 19.56
CA LEU A 354 -22.29 5.87 20.44
C LEU A 354 -22.40 6.33 21.91
N LYS A 355 -22.71 7.60 22.15
CA LYS A 355 -22.92 8.20 23.48
C LYS A 355 -24.36 8.12 23.95
N GLY A 356 -25.22 7.28 23.36
CA GLY A 356 -26.60 7.03 23.77
C GLY A 356 -27.65 7.95 23.11
N GLY A 357 -27.25 8.78 22.17
CA GLY A 357 -28.16 9.62 21.36
C GLY A 357 -28.92 8.85 20.28
N LYS A 358 -29.77 9.55 19.54
CA LYS A 358 -30.53 8.98 18.43
C LYS A 358 -29.61 8.56 17.26
N PRO A 359 -30.02 7.54 16.47
CA PRO A 359 -29.33 7.21 15.21
C PRO A 359 -29.24 8.42 14.29
N ALA A 360 -28.04 8.68 13.75
CA ALA A 360 -27.79 9.82 12.87
C ALA A 360 -28.35 9.60 11.46
N ARG A 361 -28.51 8.32 11.06
CA ARG A 361 -28.91 7.92 9.73
C ARG A 361 -30.08 6.94 9.80
N GLN A 362 -31.09 7.12 8.97
CA GLN A 362 -32.20 6.19 8.77
C GLN A 362 -32.20 5.53 7.39
N VAL A 363 -31.57 6.19 6.40
CA VAL A 363 -31.44 5.75 5.03
C VAL A 363 -29.97 5.75 4.63
N SER A 364 -29.52 4.70 3.96
CA SER A 364 -28.21 4.59 3.34
C SER A 364 -28.35 4.48 1.82
N TYR A 365 -27.35 4.97 1.09
CA TYR A 365 -27.30 4.92 -0.36
C TYR A 365 -26.04 4.16 -0.82
N CYS A 366 -26.19 3.39 -1.89
CA CYS A 366 -25.10 2.70 -2.58
C CYS A 366 -25.17 2.98 -4.07
N TRP A 367 -24.04 3.32 -4.67
CA TRP A 367 -23.81 3.32 -6.10
C TRP A 367 -22.60 2.43 -6.38
N TYR A 368 -22.76 1.51 -7.32
CA TYR A 368 -21.71 0.54 -7.62
C TYR A 368 -21.54 0.33 -9.13
N ALA A 369 -20.32 0.50 -9.58
CA ALA A 369 -19.83 0.02 -10.86
C ALA A 369 -18.37 -0.42 -10.68
N ARG A 370 -18.08 -1.71 -10.92
CA ARG A 370 -16.73 -2.28 -10.65
C ARG A 370 -15.61 -1.43 -11.25
N ASN A 371 -15.75 -1.01 -12.49
CA ASN A 371 -14.71 -0.27 -13.22
C ASN A 371 -15.03 1.23 -13.34
N GLY A 372 -15.93 1.76 -12.53
CA GLY A 372 -16.39 3.14 -12.66
C GLY A 372 -17.23 3.37 -13.93
N GLY A 373 -17.14 4.56 -14.52
CA GLY A 373 -17.90 4.94 -15.69
C GLY A 373 -19.16 5.76 -15.37
N ALA A 374 -19.94 6.09 -16.38
CA ALA A 374 -21.13 6.94 -16.25
C ALA A 374 -22.34 6.22 -15.67
N LYS A 375 -22.43 4.90 -15.87
CA LYS A 375 -23.56 4.07 -15.42
C LYS A 375 -23.12 3.12 -14.33
N GLY A 376 -23.96 2.91 -13.33
CA GLY A 376 -23.77 1.95 -12.25
C GLY A 376 -25.11 1.39 -11.79
N GLN A 377 -25.06 0.40 -10.92
CA GLN A 377 -26.22 -0.07 -10.16
C GLN A 377 -26.30 0.77 -8.89
N GLU A 378 -27.51 1.08 -8.45
CA GLU A 378 -27.70 1.87 -7.25
C GLU A 378 -28.95 1.44 -6.49
N PHE A 379 -28.99 1.71 -5.20
CA PHE A 379 -30.17 1.57 -4.35
C PHE A 379 -30.11 2.54 -3.17
N ALA A 380 -31.28 2.84 -2.63
CA ALA A 380 -31.44 3.38 -1.27
C ALA A 380 -31.99 2.29 -0.36
N ARG A 381 -31.57 2.28 0.92
CA ARG A 381 -32.03 1.29 1.88
C ARG A 381 -32.27 1.87 3.27
N SER A 382 -33.23 1.28 3.97
CA SER A 382 -33.39 1.33 5.42
C SER A 382 -32.87 0.05 6.06
N ALA A 383 -33.09 -0.15 7.34
CA ALA A 383 -32.78 -1.43 8.03
C ALA A 383 -33.52 -2.62 7.40
N ASP A 384 -34.79 -2.44 7.02
CA ASP A 384 -35.68 -3.52 6.60
C ASP A 384 -35.96 -3.56 5.09
N TRP A 385 -35.79 -2.42 4.40
CA TRP A 385 -36.23 -2.25 3.05
C TRP A 385 -35.13 -1.71 2.12
N LYS A 386 -35.13 -2.18 0.90
CA LYS A 386 -34.22 -1.71 -0.17
C LYS A 386 -35.00 -1.40 -1.42
N LEU A 387 -34.81 -0.19 -1.96
CA LEU A 387 -35.46 0.33 -3.16
C LEU A 387 -34.45 0.60 -4.26
N TYR A 388 -34.71 0.07 -5.44
CA TYR A 388 -33.94 0.31 -6.66
C TYR A 388 -34.58 1.41 -7.53
N PRO A 389 -33.81 2.08 -8.43
CA PRO A 389 -34.34 3.13 -9.29
C PRO A 389 -35.44 2.69 -10.26
N ASP A 390 -35.55 1.39 -10.56
CA ASP A 390 -36.60 0.81 -11.37
C ASP A 390 -37.91 0.56 -10.59
N GLY A 391 -37.99 1.03 -9.35
CA GLY A 391 -39.14 0.93 -8.46
C GLY A 391 -39.25 -0.39 -7.71
N LYS A 392 -38.34 -1.34 -7.91
CA LYS A 392 -38.37 -2.61 -7.19
C LYS A 392 -38.01 -2.42 -5.74
N LEU A 393 -38.91 -2.77 -4.85
CA LEU A 393 -38.78 -2.71 -3.41
C LEU A 393 -38.68 -4.11 -2.82
N TYR A 394 -37.70 -4.35 -1.94
CA TYR A 394 -37.50 -5.64 -1.29
C TYR A 394 -37.48 -5.50 0.24
N ASN A 395 -38.10 -6.46 0.93
CA ASN A 395 -37.88 -6.64 2.36
C ASN A 395 -36.69 -7.56 2.55
N VAL A 396 -35.56 -7.03 3.01
CA VAL A 396 -34.27 -7.75 3.06
C VAL A 396 -34.25 -8.93 4.04
N TYR A 397 -35.12 -8.96 5.05
CA TYR A 397 -35.25 -10.09 5.98
C TYR A 397 -36.05 -11.25 5.37
N LYS A 398 -37.13 -10.94 4.63
CA LYS A 398 -38.02 -11.93 4.04
C LYS A 398 -37.47 -12.50 2.73
N ASP A 399 -36.78 -11.67 1.95
CA ASP A 399 -36.23 -12.03 0.64
C ASP A 399 -34.74 -11.65 0.53
N VAL A 400 -33.90 -12.45 1.16
CA VAL A 400 -32.45 -12.26 1.21
C VAL A 400 -31.77 -12.27 -0.18
N ALA A 401 -32.42 -12.85 -1.17
CA ALA A 401 -31.94 -12.97 -2.54
C ALA A 401 -32.54 -11.92 -3.50
N GLU A 402 -33.42 -11.06 -3.01
CA GLU A 402 -34.08 -9.98 -3.76
C GLU A 402 -34.73 -10.46 -5.08
N LYS A 403 -35.54 -11.54 -4.98
CA LYS A 403 -36.21 -12.16 -6.10
C LYS A 403 -37.68 -11.75 -6.25
N ASN A 404 -38.32 -11.36 -5.15
CA ASN A 404 -39.76 -11.12 -5.04
C ASN A 404 -40.02 -9.68 -4.60
N PRO A 405 -40.07 -8.71 -5.51
CA PRO A 405 -40.33 -7.33 -5.15
C PRO A 405 -41.73 -7.15 -4.60
N VAL A 406 -41.87 -6.29 -3.58
CA VAL A 406 -43.16 -5.96 -2.95
C VAL A 406 -43.76 -4.75 -3.66
N SER A 407 -45.06 -4.83 -3.98
CA SER A 407 -45.78 -3.71 -4.57
C SER A 407 -45.98 -2.59 -3.54
N PRO A 408 -45.75 -1.30 -3.89
CA PRO A 408 -45.99 -0.19 -2.97
C PRO A 408 -47.41 -0.12 -2.40
N GLY A 409 -48.41 -0.61 -3.14
CA GLY A 409 -49.82 -0.69 -2.70
C GLY A 409 -50.06 -1.68 -1.54
N GLU A 410 -49.20 -2.68 -1.36
CA GLU A 410 -49.30 -3.71 -0.31
C GLU A 410 -48.63 -3.30 0.99
N LEU A 411 -48.03 -2.11 1.03
CA LEU A 411 -47.30 -1.63 2.21
C LEU A 411 -48.26 -1.12 3.29
N ASP A 412 -47.94 -1.48 4.55
CA ASP A 412 -48.54 -0.84 5.69
C ASP A 412 -48.10 0.64 5.79
N PRO A 413 -48.77 1.48 6.62
CA PRO A 413 -48.45 2.91 6.71
C PRO A 413 -46.99 3.19 7.10
N LYS A 414 -46.36 2.36 7.93
CA LYS A 414 -44.98 2.50 8.38
C LYS A 414 -44.02 2.21 7.21
N ALA A 415 -44.22 1.10 6.51
CA ALA A 415 -43.40 0.73 5.35
C ALA A 415 -43.58 1.74 4.20
N ARG A 416 -44.79 2.32 4.02
CA ARG A 416 -45.05 3.36 3.03
C ARG A 416 -44.27 4.65 3.32
N ASN A 417 -44.16 5.05 4.59
CA ASN A 417 -43.33 6.19 4.98
C ASN A 417 -41.84 5.93 4.69
N ILE A 418 -41.36 4.72 4.98
CA ILE A 418 -39.97 4.32 4.65
C ILE A 418 -39.75 4.34 3.13
N TYR A 419 -40.68 3.80 2.34
CA TYR A 419 -40.62 3.85 0.88
C TYR A 419 -40.44 5.28 0.36
N ALA A 420 -41.22 6.24 0.89
CA ALA A 420 -41.11 7.65 0.52
C ALA A 420 -39.71 8.22 0.85
N GLN A 421 -39.13 7.86 1.99
CA GLN A 421 -37.77 8.27 2.38
C GLN A 421 -36.69 7.67 1.44
N LEU A 422 -36.85 6.40 1.04
CA LEU A 422 -35.94 5.73 0.12
C LEU A 422 -36.01 6.38 -1.28
N GLN A 423 -37.25 6.68 -1.74
CA GLN A 423 -37.44 7.38 -3.01
C GLN A 423 -36.82 8.78 -2.98
N GLN A 424 -37.03 9.53 -1.91
CA GLN A 424 -36.42 10.85 -1.73
C GLN A 424 -34.88 10.78 -1.80
N GLU A 425 -34.27 9.74 -1.22
CA GLU A 425 -32.81 9.58 -1.28
C GLU A 425 -32.32 9.25 -2.71
N LEU A 426 -33.03 8.38 -3.45
CA LEU A 426 -32.74 8.11 -4.86
C LEU A 426 -32.87 9.38 -5.70
N ASP A 427 -33.94 10.16 -5.49
CA ASP A 427 -34.18 11.42 -6.21
C ASP A 427 -33.10 12.47 -5.88
N ARG A 428 -32.66 12.55 -4.62
CA ARG A 428 -31.54 13.42 -4.18
C ARG A 428 -30.23 13.08 -4.88
N MET A 429 -30.00 11.77 -5.14
CA MET A 429 -28.78 11.29 -5.79
C MET A 429 -28.84 11.31 -7.31
N LYS A 430 -30.04 11.40 -7.90
CA LYS A 430 -30.25 11.42 -9.33
C LYS A 430 -29.47 12.56 -10.00
N GLY A 431 -28.70 12.24 -11.03
CA GLY A 431 -27.90 13.22 -11.78
C GLY A 431 -26.63 13.73 -11.08
N THR A 432 -26.32 13.23 -9.88
CA THR A 432 -25.11 13.67 -9.14
C THR A 432 -23.84 12.87 -9.47
N ARG A 433 -23.92 11.95 -10.45
CA ARG A 433 -22.76 11.15 -10.88
C ARG A 433 -21.68 12.06 -11.47
N THR A 434 -20.50 12.01 -10.87
CA THR A 434 -19.32 12.70 -11.42
C THR A 434 -18.74 11.87 -12.56
N THR A 435 -18.71 12.45 -13.76
CA THR A 435 -18.02 11.87 -14.90
C THR A 435 -16.54 12.23 -14.84
N PHE A 436 -15.67 11.22 -14.79
CA PHE A 436 -14.23 11.40 -14.78
C PHE A 436 -13.67 11.23 -16.19
N ASP A 437 -12.82 12.15 -16.60
CA ASP A 437 -12.00 12.01 -17.79
C ASP A 437 -10.89 10.99 -17.50
N LEU A 438 -11.06 9.76 -17.97
CA LEU A 438 -10.12 8.65 -17.68
C LEU A 438 -8.74 8.86 -18.31
N SER A 439 -8.58 9.77 -19.28
CA SER A 439 -7.27 10.12 -19.82
C SER A 439 -6.35 10.77 -18.78
N LYS A 440 -6.96 11.44 -17.77
CA LYS A 440 -6.24 12.03 -16.63
C LYS A 440 -5.87 11.01 -15.55
N TYR A 441 -6.39 9.78 -15.66
CA TYR A 441 -6.17 8.68 -14.73
C TYR A 441 -5.72 7.43 -15.50
N PRO A 442 -4.59 7.47 -16.23
CA PRO A 442 -4.12 6.30 -16.96
C PRO A 442 -3.98 5.15 -15.97
N LYS A 443 -4.45 3.95 -16.37
CA LYS A 443 -4.10 2.76 -15.59
C LYS A 443 -2.58 2.65 -15.59
N PRO A 444 -1.96 2.29 -14.46
CA PRO A 444 -0.60 1.75 -14.52
C PRO A 444 -0.68 0.64 -15.56
N ASP A 445 0.15 0.77 -16.59
CA ASP A 445 0.04 -0.08 -17.77
C ASP A 445 0.08 -1.55 -17.30
N ALA A 446 -1.02 -2.27 -17.41
CA ALA A 446 -1.06 -3.71 -17.19
C ALA A 446 -0.20 -4.43 -18.25
N ASN A 447 0.14 -3.70 -19.30
CA ASN A 447 1.11 -3.97 -20.33
C ASN A 447 2.41 -3.16 -20.12
N GLN A 448 2.73 -2.65 -18.91
CA GLN A 448 4.16 -2.48 -18.66
C GLN A 448 4.77 -3.81 -19.06
N PRO A 449 5.58 -3.82 -20.13
CA PRO A 449 6.03 -5.08 -20.65
C PRO A 449 6.65 -5.82 -19.47
N LYS A 450 6.04 -6.95 -19.09
CA LYS A 450 6.74 -7.96 -18.30
C LYS A 450 8.06 -8.05 -18.99
N VAL A 451 9.13 -7.63 -18.30
CA VAL A 451 10.48 -7.64 -18.89
C VAL A 451 10.53 -8.89 -19.76
N PRO A 452 10.61 -8.75 -21.10
CA PRO A 452 10.59 -9.93 -21.94
C PRO A 452 11.68 -10.82 -21.38
N LYS A 453 11.41 -12.10 -21.11
CA LYS A 453 12.46 -13.06 -20.83
C LYS A 453 13.40 -12.95 -22.03
N SER A 454 14.42 -12.14 -21.88
CA SER A 454 15.36 -11.90 -22.96
C SER A 454 16.11 -13.21 -23.20
N PRO A 455 16.22 -13.68 -24.43
CA PRO A 455 17.05 -14.85 -24.74
C PRO A 455 18.55 -14.60 -24.52
N ALA A 456 18.96 -13.38 -24.16
CA ALA A 456 20.35 -13.01 -23.93
C ALA A 456 20.56 -12.58 -22.48
N GLU A 457 20.56 -13.54 -21.57
CA GLU A 457 21.07 -13.36 -20.21
C GLU A 457 22.59 -13.54 -20.22
N VAL A 458 23.30 -12.56 -19.65
CA VAL A 458 24.72 -12.73 -19.32
C VAL A 458 24.82 -12.78 -17.82
N LEU A 459 25.23 -13.93 -17.29
CA LEU A 459 25.46 -14.13 -15.86
C LEU A 459 26.94 -13.94 -15.58
N CYS A 460 27.28 -13.08 -14.63
CA CYS A 460 28.65 -12.99 -14.12
C CYS A 460 28.95 -14.26 -13.31
N GLU A 461 29.97 -15.01 -13.75
CA GLU A 461 30.43 -16.23 -13.05
C GLU A 461 31.00 -15.86 -11.67
N GLY A 462 30.63 -16.65 -10.62
CA GLY A 462 31.20 -16.55 -9.28
C GLY A 462 30.26 -16.01 -8.22
N LYS A 463 30.83 -15.83 -7.01
CA LYS A 463 30.18 -15.24 -5.85
C LYS A 463 31.00 -14.04 -5.37
N TYR A 464 30.33 -12.95 -5.04
CA TYR A 464 31.00 -11.70 -4.69
C TYR A 464 30.40 -11.14 -3.39
N ALA A 465 31.28 -10.64 -2.52
CA ALA A 465 30.88 -9.98 -1.27
C ALA A 465 30.15 -8.65 -1.55
N GLY A 466 29.08 -8.38 -0.82
CA GLY A 466 28.25 -7.21 -1.01
C GLY A 466 27.20 -7.42 -2.12
N HIS A 467 26.86 -6.36 -2.86
CA HIS A 467 25.90 -6.40 -3.94
C HIS A 467 26.49 -5.79 -5.23
N LEU A 468 25.87 -6.05 -6.37
CA LEU A 468 26.20 -5.38 -7.61
C LEU A 468 25.93 -3.89 -7.49
N GLN A 469 26.87 -3.07 -7.90
CA GLN A 469 26.80 -1.61 -7.88
C GLN A 469 26.68 -1.01 -9.29
N GLY A 470 27.19 -1.71 -10.31
CA GLY A 470 27.13 -1.25 -11.67
C GLY A 470 27.79 -2.22 -12.66
N VAL A 471 27.55 -1.96 -13.93
CA VAL A 471 28.11 -2.77 -15.03
C VAL A 471 28.30 -1.92 -16.27
N CYS A 472 29.44 -2.08 -16.95
CA CYS A 472 29.64 -1.51 -18.29
C CYS A 472 30.18 -2.53 -19.29
N ARG A 473 30.16 -2.16 -20.58
CA ARG A 473 30.64 -3.00 -21.67
C ARG A 473 31.81 -2.33 -22.37
N GLY A 474 32.92 -3.06 -22.50
CA GLY A 474 34.11 -2.63 -23.25
C GLY A 474 33.97 -2.75 -24.76
N ALA A 475 34.94 -2.22 -25.48
CA ALA A 475 34.97 -2.22 -26.96
C ALA A 475 34.88 -3.62 -27.58
N ASN A 476 35.53 -4.62 -26.96
CA ASN A 476 35.54 -6.02 -27.42
C ASN A 476 34.30 -6.81 -26.99
N GLY A 477 33.30 -6.13 -26.39
CA GLY A 477 32.09 -6.76 -25.92
C GLY A 477 32.19 -7.39 -24.51
N ASN A 478 33.36 -7.44 -23.90
CA ASN A 478 33.58 -7.87 -22.53
C ASN A 478 32.78 -7.01 -21.56
N PHE A 479 32.32 -7.60 -20.46
CA PHE A 479 31.67 -6.85 -19.41
C PHE A 479 32.60 -6.60 -18.23
N PHE A 480 32.38 -5.46 -17.55
CA PHE A 480 33.04 -5.06 -16.33
C PHE A 480 31.98 -4.82 -15.27
N TRP A 481 32.07 -5.57 -14.18
CA TRP A 481 31.08 -5.61 -13.12
C TRP A 481 31.69 -5.02 -11.85
N SER A 482 31.06 -4.03 -11.29
CA SER A 482 31.45 -3.46 -9.98
C SER A 482 30.56 -4.04 -8.91
N PHE A 483 31.16 -4.75 -7.96
CA PHE A 483 30.55 -5.18 -6.71
C PHE A 483 31.10 -4.34 -5.58
N THR A 484 30.45 -4.34 -4.44
CA THR A 484 30.84 -3.51 -3.28
C THR A 484 32.35 -3.53 -2.99
N ARG A 485 33.00 -4.70 -3.15
CA ARG A 485 34.43 -4.93 -2.84
C ARG A 485 35.21 -5.64 -3.96
N SER A 486 34.65 -5.78 -5.12
CA SER A 486 35.34 -6.45 -6.24
C SER A 486 35.03 -5.81 -7.57
N LEU A 487 36.05 -5.64 -8.41
CA LEU A 487 35.87 -5.30 -9.83
C LEU A 487 36.21 -6.54 -10.67
N VAL A 488 35.26 -6.93 -11.54
CA VAL A 488 35.34 -8.19 -12.29
C VAL A 488 35.23 -7.92 -13.77
N LYS A 489 36.13 -8.49 -14.57
CA LYS A 489 36.07 -8.52 -16.01
C LYS A 489 35.65 -9.89 -16.49
N THR A 490 34.63 -9.94 -17.36
CA THR A 490 34.17 -11.20 -17.99
C THR A 490 34.23 -11.11 -19.50
N ASP A 491 34.16 -12.27 -20.14
CA ASP A 491 33.89 -12.36 -21.57
C ASP A 491 32.43 -11.96 -21.92
N THR A 492 32.07 -12.09 -23.20
CA THR A 492 30.71 -11.80 -23.71
C THR A 492 29.62 -12.75 -23.18
N LYS A 493 30.01 -13.88 -22.58
CA LYS A 493 29.13 -14.88 -22.01
C LYS A 493 29.06 -14.84 -20.47
N GLY A 494 29.85 -13.96 -19.83
CA GLY A 494 29.90 -13.82 -18.39
C GLY A 494 30.96 -14.67 -17.68
N LYS A 495 31.81 -15.42 -18.42
CA LYS A 495 32.92 -16.16 -17.84
C LYS A 495 34.00 -15.19 -17.34
N VAL A 496 34.48 -15.38 -16.10
CA VAL A 496 35.47 -14.50 -15.47
C VAL A 496 36.82 -14.60 -16.20
N LEU A 497 37.33 -13.48 -16.61
CA LEU A 497 38.66 -13.29 -17.20
C LEU A 497 39.65 -12.72 -16.20
N LYS A 498 39.20 -11.83 -15.33
CA LYS A 498 40.01 -11.19 -14.30
C LYS A 498 39.11 -10.71 -13.16
N LYS A 499 39.62 -10.82 -11.94
CA LYS A 499 39.00 -10.25 -10.73
C LYS A 499 40.05 -9.56 -9.90
N ILE A 500 39.72 -8.42 -9.32
CA ILE A 500 40.51 -7.75 -8.30
C ILE A 500 39.62 -7.38 -7.12
N GLU A 501 40.21 -7.36 -5.91
CA GLU A 501 39.57 -6.77 -4.74
C GLU A 501 39.80 -5.24 -4.78
N VAL A 502 38.77 -4.49 -4.41
CA VAL A 502 38.78 -3.03 -4.37
C VAL A 502 38.30 -2.53 -3.02
N PRO A 503 38.66 -1.30 -2.61
CA PRO A 503 38.11 -0.71 -1.39
C PRO A 503 36.58 -0.69 -1.39
N ASP A 504 35.99 -0.71 -0.19
CA ASP A 504 34.55 -0.71 -0.03
C ASP A 504 33.86 0.50 -0.73
N HIS A 505 32.61 0.31 -1.16
CA HIS A 505 31.76 1.30 -1.85
C HIS A 505 32.26 1.75 -3.25
N HIS A 506 32.82 0.84 -4.04
CA HIS A 506 32.86 1.03 -5.48
C HIS A 506 31.43 1.01 -6.05
N GLY A 507 31.00 2.11 -6.65
CA GLY A 507 29.69 2.30 -7.27
C GLY A 507 29.64 1.82 -8.73
N ASP A 508 28.83 2.51 -9.55
CA ASP A 508 28.67 2.19 -10.98
C ASP A 508 29.96 2.46 -11.77
N VAL A 509 30.05 1.82 -12.94
CA VAL A 509 31.22 1.87 -13.82
C VAL A 509 30.86 2.25 -15.25
N CYS A 510 31.73 3.01 -15.92
CA CYS A 510 31.65 3.23 -17.37
C CYS A 510 32.96 2.91 -18.08
N PHE A 511 32.87 2.58 -19.37
CA PHE A 511 34.04 2.34 -20.25
C PHE A 511 34.23 3.50 -21.20
N ALA A 512 35.44 4.07 -21.22
CA ALA A 512 35.82 5.11 -22.17
C ALA A 512 37.33 5.01 -22.49
N GLY A 513 37.70 5.14 -23.76
CA GLY A 513 39.10 5.24 -24.18
C GLY A 513 39.99 4.08 -23.71
N GLY A 514 39.49 2.85 -23.63
CA GLY A 514 40.24 1.67 -23.18
C GLY A 514 40.41 1.58 -21.64
N LYS A 515 39.72 2.41 -20.88
CA LYS A 515 39.78 2.48 -19.42
C LYS A 515 38.37 2.28 -18.82
N ILE A 516 38.35 1.84 -17.55
CA ILE A 516 37.15 1.73 -16.73
C ILE A 516 37.20 2.84 -15.70
N TYR A 517 36.13 3.60 -15.60
CA TYR A 517 35.95 4.66 -14.63
C TYR A 517 34.87 4.20 -13.62
N CYS A 518 35.17 4.34 -12.36
CA CYS A 518 34.28 3.90 -11.27
C CYS A 518 33.99 5.06 -10.34
N ALA A 519 32.71 5.32 -10.06
CA ALA A 519 32.31 6.23 -8.99
C ALA A 519 32.51 5.57 -7.64
N VAL A 520 33.15 6.27 -6.69
CA VAL A 520 33.51 5.73 -5.35
C VAL A 520 33.13 6.74 -4.27
N ASN A 521 32.57 6.26 -3.17
CA ASN A 521 32.28 7.08 -1.99
C ASN A 521 32.67 6.38 -0.70
N PHE A 522 33.60 6.95 0.05
CA PHE A 522 34.06 6.45 1.36
C PHE A 522 33.36 7.12 2.54
N GLY A 523 32.63 8.22 2.30
CA GLY A 523 31.92 8.97 3.34
C GLY A 523 30.48 8.54 3.53
N ALA A 524 29.72 9.37 4.22
CA ALA A 524 28.30 9.15 4.47
C ALA A 524 27.47 9.35 3.22
N PHE A 525 26.94 8.26 2.66
CA PHE A 525 26.04 8.30 1.50
C PHE A 525 24.65 8.76 1.90
N ASN A 526 24.01 9.65 1.11
CA ASN A 526 22.70 10.25 1.35
C ASN A 526 22.60 11.12 2.63
N ASN A 527 23.73 11.57 3.16
CA ASN A 527 23.71 12.45 4.33
C ASN A 527 23.24 13.86 3.90
N PRO A 528 22.19 14.44 4.56
CA PRO A 528 21.70 15.79 4.26
C PRO A 528 22.77 16.87 4.42
N GLU A 529 23.71 16.69 5.36
CA GLU A 529 24.80 17.62 5.64
C GLU A 529 25.95 17.53 4.62
N GLY A 530 25.94 16.54 3.73
CA GLY A 530 26.94 16.40 2.67
C GLY A 530 28.29 15.86 3.17
N LYS A 531 28.31 14.96 4.13
CA LYS A 531 29.53 14.33 4.66
C LYS A 531 30.04 13.14 3.82
N SER A 532 30.03 13.29 2.49
CA SER A 532 30.50 12.30 1.54
C SER A 532 31.97 12.53 1.19
N ASP A 533 32.72 11.44 0.97
CA ASP A 533 34.09 11.45 0.47
C ASP A 533 34.12 10.78 -0.90
N ASN A 534 34.11 11.60 -1.97
CA ASN A 534 33.79 11.17 -3.32
C ASN A 534 35.00 11.15 -4.23
N TRP A 535 35.13 10.08 -5.00
CA TRP A 535 36.24 9.84 -5.92
C TRP A 535 35.75 9.24 -7.23
N VAL A 536 36.60 9.38 -8.29
CA VAL A 536 36.52 8.56 -9.48
C VAL A 536 37.83 7.78 -9.59
N TYR A 537 37.73 6.45 -9.54
CA TYR A 537 38.87 5.56 -9.77
C TYR A 537 38.93 5.13 -11.22
N VAL A 538 40.12 5.07 -11.79
CA VAL A 538 40.37 4.72 -13.20
C VAL A 538 41.21 3.46 -13.29
N TYR A 539 40.70 2.46 -13.99
CA TYR A 539 41.38 1.17 -14.16
C TYR A 539 41.69 0.90 -15.64
N ASN A 540 42.76 0.18 -15.88
CA ASN A 540 43.08 -0.35 -17.19
C ASN A 540 42.11 -1.48 -17.57
N SER A 541 41.46 -1.43 -18.72
CA SER A 541 40.50 -2.44 -19.13
C SER A 541 41.11 -3.81 -19.51
N LYS A 542 42.46 -3.90 -19.67
CA LYS A 542 43.13 -5.18 -19.96
C LYS A 542 43.29 -6.04 -18.69
N ASP A 543 43.85 -5.45 -17.67
CA ASP A 543 44.31 -6.16 -16.45
C ASP A 543 43.70 -5.65 -15.15
N LEU A 544 42.87 -4.61 -15.17
CA LEU A 544 42.24 -3.96 -14.04
C LEU A 544 43.23 -3.27 -13.09
N GLU A 545 44.46 -2.92 -13.57
CA GLU A 545 45.36 -2.11 -12.79
C GLU A 545 44.79 -0.71 -12.55
N CYS A 546 44.91 -0.18 -11.32
CA CYS A 546 44.47 1.17 -10.98
C CYS A 546 45.43 2.20 -11.51
N LEU A 547 44.99 3.02 -12.48
CA LEU A 547 45.82 4.00 -13.20
C LEU A 547 45.80 5.39 -12.54
N ALA A 548 44.66 5.79 -11.96
CA ALA A 548 44.47 7.11 -11.39
C ALA A 548 43.29 7.12 -10.40
N LYS A 549 43.28 8.15 -9.52
CA LYS A 549 42.20 8.46 -8.58
C LYS A 549 42.01 9.97 -8.60
N TYR A 550 40.78 10.39 -8.91
CA TYR A 550 40.40 11.80 -8.95
C TYR A 550 39.42 12.11 -7.83
N PRO A 551 39.71 13.08 -6.94
CA PRO A 551 38.73 13.56 -5.98
C PRO A 551 37.63 14.35 -6.71
N VAL A 552 36.38 14.20 -6.31
CA VAL A 552 35.22 14.93 -6.87
C VAL A 552 34.39 15.54 -5.72
N PRO A 553 34.94 16.50 -4.99
CA PRO A 553 34.38 17.04 -3.76
C PRO A 553 33.09 17.84 -3.96
N GLU A 554 32.76 18.23 -5.19
CA GLU A 554 31.54 18.96 -5.50
C GLU A 554 30.25 18.14 -5.30
N ILE A 555 30.39 16.81 -5.24
CA ILE A 555 29.29 15.89 -5.05
C ILE A 555 28.89 15.87 -3.57
N LYS A 556 27.70 16.38 -3.25
CA LYS A 556 27.31 16.57 -1.83
C LYS A 556 26.85 15.29 -1.11
N HIS A 557 26.17 14.39 -1.82
CA HIS A 557 25.42 13.32 -1.16
C HIS A 557 25.91 11.90 -1.49
N GLY A 558 27.09 11.79 -2.05
CA GLY A 558 27.76 10.54 -2.38
C GLY A 558 27.74 10.22 -3.87
N ALA A 559 28.88 9.83 -4.42
CA ALA A 559 29.03 9.38 -5.79
C ALA A 559 28.54 7.93 -5.93
N GLY A 560 27.47 7.70 -6.70
CA GLY A 560 26.88 6.37 -6.91
C GLY A 560 27.02 5.88 -8.36
N GLY A 561 26.87 6.77 -9.34
CA GLY A 561 26.88 6.43 -10.76
C GLY A 561 27.78 7.30 -11.60
N ILE A 562 28.27 6.75 -12.72
CA ILE A 562 29.14 7.44 -13.66
C ILE A 562 28.85 7.05 -15.11
N ALA A 563 28.86 8.02 -16.01
CA ALA A 563 28.78 7.76 -17.45
C ALA A 563 29.62 8.77 -18.27
N GLU A 564 29.95 8.39 -19.51
CA GLU A 564 30.71 9.21 -20.43
C GLU A 564 29.95 9.42 -21.74
N LYS A 565 30.10 10.63 -22.32
CA LYS A 565 29.67 10.96 -23.65
C LYS A 565 30.61 11.99 -24.29
N ASN A 566 31.27 11.58 -25.38
CA ASN A 566 32.14 12.46 -26.18
C ASN A 566 33.24 13.20 -25.37
N GLY A 567 33.88 12.48 -24.43
CA GLY A 567 34.95 13.03 -23.58
C GLY A 567 34.44 13.85 -22.37
N ARG A 568 33.14 13.90 -22.15
CA ARG A 568 32.51 14.54 -20.98
C ARG A 568 32.02 13.45 -20.06
N PHE A 569 32.43 13.53 -18.82
CA PHE A 569 31.96 12.61 -17.76
C PHE A 569 30.85 13.26 -16.97
N ILE A 570 29.87 12.45 -16.57
CA ILE A 570 28.89 12.82 -15.57
C ILE A 570 29.01 11.88 -14.39
N VAL A 571 28.96 12.43 -13.18
CA VAL A 571 28.83 11.67 -11.96
C VAL A 571 27.50 12.02 -11.31
N VAL A 572 26.81 11.01 -10.82
CA VAL A 572 25.50 11.12 -10.17
C VAL A 572 25.52 10.35 -8.87
N GLY A 573 24.52 10.54 -8.02
CA GLY A 573 24.54 9.78 -6.77
C GLY A 573 23.43 10.11 -5.80
N GLY A 574 23.75 10.09 -4.53
CA GLY A 574 22.84 10.14 -3.43
C GLY A 574 21.80 11.27 -3.47
N LEU A 575 20.62 10.98 -2.90
CA LEU A 575 19.56 11.95 -2.70
C LEU A 575 18.96 11.76 -1.31
N PRO A 576 19.19 12.66 -0.34
CA PRO A 576 18.61 12.60 0.98
C PRO A 576 17.10 12.67 0.94
N GLU A 577 16.47 12.18 2.00
CA GLU A 577 15.03 12.33 2.18
C GLU A 577 14.63 13.81 2.24
N GLY A 578 13.53 14.17 1.57
CA GLY A 578 13.03 15.55 1.47
C GLY A 578 13.54 16.34 0.28
N VAL A 579 14.61 15.92 -0.40
CA VAL A 579 15.12 16.58 -1.62
C VAL A 579 14.33 16.09 -2.83
N GLN A 580 13.73 17.02 -3.60
CA GLN A 580 12.80 16.69 -4.69
C GLN A 580 13.42 16.69 -6.09
N GLU A 581 14.74 16.77 -6.18
CA GLU A 581 15.45 16.85 -7.45
C GLU A 581 16.82 16.14 -7.40
N ASN A 582 17.16 15.42 -8.46
CA ASN A 582 18.45 14.77 -8.58
C ASN A 582 19.50 15.71 -9.20
N TYR A 583 20.76 15.47 -8.87
CA TYR A 583 21.89 16.26 -9.35
C TYR A 583 22.78 15.45 -10.30
N VAL A 584 23.27 16.11 -11.35
CA VAL A 584 24.26 15.58 -12.28
C VAL A 584 25.47 16.51 -12.26
N TYR A 585 26.63 15.97 -11.95
CA TYR A 585 27.89 16.73 -11.90
C TYR A 585 28.70 16.40 -13.13
N GLU A 586 29.00 17.42 -13.91
CA GLU A 586 29.71 17.31 -15.20
C GLU A 586 31.18 17.63 -15.03
N TYR A 587 32.04 16.81 -15.63
CA TYR A 587 33.50 16.92 -15.62
C TYR A 587 34.07 16.76 -17.03
N ASP A 588 35.27 17.32 -17.24
CA ASP A 588 36.07 17.00 -18.44
C ASP A 588 36.82 15.66 -18.30
N LYS A 589 37.66 15.32 -19.25
CA LYS A 589 38.42 14.05 -19.25
C LYS A 589 39.51 13.97 -18.19
N GLU A 590 39.94 15.11 -17.64
CA GLU A 590 40.89 15.26 -16.52
C GLU A 590 40.17 15.35 -15.14
N PHE A 591 38.85 15.20 -15.09
CA PHE A 591 37.98 15.37 -13.93
C PHE A 591 38.00 16.75 -13.29
N ASN A 592 38.26 17.82 -14.07
CA ASN A 592 37.98 19.17 -13.67
C ASN A 592 36.48 19.43 -13.72
N PHE A 593 35.90 19.88 -12.62
CA PHE A 593 34.47 20.20 -12.50
C PHE A 593 34.06 21.30 -13.47
N LYS A 594 32.97 21.10 -14.20
CA LYS A 594 32.41 22.06 -15.14
C LYS A 594 31.11 22.68 -14.66
N LYS A 595 30.16 21.83 -14.29
CA LYS A 595 28.81 22.31 -13.91
C LYS A 595 28.04 21.26 -13.17
N ARG A 596 27.16 21.70 -12.27
CA ARG A 596 26.07 20.89 -11.67
C ARG A 596 24.79 21.19 -12.46
N HIS A 597 24.13 20.14 -12.93
CA HIS A 597 22.79 20.18 -13.51
C HIS A 597 21.76 19.62 -12.55
N VAL A 598 20.51 20.02 -12.75
CA VAL A 598 19.38 19.60 -11.92
C VAL A 598 18.39 18.84 -12.79
N ILE A 599 18.00 17.65 -12.33
CA ILE A 599 16.90 16.87 -12.90
C ILE A 599 15.68 17.03 -11.98
N LYS A 600 14.64 17.67 -12.47
CA LYS A 600 13.35 17.83 -11.76
C LYS A 600 12.57 16.51 -11.77
N SER A 601 13.09 15.52 -11.08
CA SER A 601 12.58 14.14 -11.08
C SER A 601 11.51 13.86 -10.01
N GLY A 602 11.31 14.77 -9.07
CA GLY A 602 10.79 14.45 -7.77
C GLY A 602 11.82 13.63 -6.95
N TRP A 603 11.49 13.32 -5.71
CA TRP A 603 12.35 12.47 -4.90
C TRP A 603 12.50 11.07 -5.50
N THR A 604 13.72 10.55 -5.48
CA THR A 604 14.04 9.16 -5.82
C THR A 604 14.79 8.53 -4.66
N ARG A 605 14.43 7.31 -4.31
CA ARG A 605 15.05 6.59 -3.21
C ARG A 605 16.56 6.47 -3.43
N LEU A 606 17.35 6.94 -2.47
CA LEU A 606 18.81 6.92 -2.47
C LEU A 606 19.47 7.60 -3.70
N GLY A 607 18.71 8.38 -4.48
CA GLY A 607 19.20 9.05 -5.67
C GLY A 607 19.44 8.14 -6.87
N ILE A 608 20.32 8.59 -7.77
CA ILE A 608 20.69 7.87 -8.99
C ILE A 608 21.90 6.98 -8.72
N GLN A 609 21.80 5.69 -9.05
CA GLN A 609 22.83 4.69 -8.79
C GLN A 609 23.65 4.33 -10.03
N ALA A 610 23.08 4.46 -11.23
CA ALA A 610 23.78 4.19 -12.48
C ALA A 610 23.31 5.12 -13.60
N ALA A 611 24.16 5.38 -14.57
CA ALA A 611 23.86 6.26 -15.69
C ALA A 611 24.38 5.71 -17.02
N ALA A 612 23.63 5.96 -18.11
CA ALA A 612 24.08 5.65 -19.49
C ALA A 612 23.53 6.66 -20.48
N PHE A 613 24.30 6.93 -21.56
CA PHE A 613 23.81 7.66 -22.71
C PHE A 613 23.50 6.70 -23.86
N ALA A 614 22.24 6.58 -24.23
CA ALA A 614 21.78 5.70 -25.29
C ALA A 614 20.59 6.31 -26.05
N GLN A 615 20.46 6.04 -27.35
CA GLN A 615 19.33 6.49 -28.16
C GLN A 615 19.07 8.00 -28.11
N GLY A 616 20.14 8.81 -28.03
CA GLY A 616 20.04 10.26 -27.98
C GLY A 616 19.65 10.87 -26.62
N HIS A 617 19.50 10.03 -25.57
CA HIS A 617 19.03 10.44 -24.25
C HIS A 617 19.95 9.93 -23.13
N TRP A 618 19.94 10.64 -21.99
CA TRP A 618 20.46 10.10 -20.76
C TRP A 618 19.42 9.22 -20.08
N TRP A 619 19.88 8.11 -19.52
CA TRP A 619 19.12 7.16 -18.75
C TRP A 619 19.75 7.01 -17.38
N PHE A 620 18.95 7.13 -16.33
CA PHE A 620 19.39 7.11 -14.96
C PHE A 620 18.60 6.06 -14.17
N ALA A 621 19.30 5.10 -13.62
CA ALA A 621 18.74 4.08 -12.78
C ALA A 621 18.78 4.50 -11.30
N CYS A 622 17.65 4.43 -10.61
CA CYS A 622 17.53 4.70 -9.18
C CYS A 622 17.18 3.41 -8.44
N TYR A 623 17.44 3.36 -7.15
CA TYR A 623 16.96 2.27 -6.32
C TYR A 623 15.42 2.19 -6.31
N GLY A 624 14.92 0.96 -6.13
CA GLY A 624 13.53 0.67 -6.37
C GLY A 624 13.25 0.62 -7.88
N SER A 625 11.98 0.63 -8.24
CA SER A 625 11.58 0.50 -9.64
C SER A 625 11.52 1.87 -10.33
N VAL A 626 12.61 2.63 -10.36
CA VAL A 626 12.65 3.94 -11.02
C VAL A 626 13.78 4.04 -12.05
N LEU A 627 13.39 4.28 -13.30
CA LEU A 627 14.29 4.64 -14.41
C LEU A 627 13.87 6.01 -14.95
N LEU A 628 14.82 6.97 -14.94
CA LEU A 628 14.60 8.31 -15.49
C LEU A 628 15.17 8.41 -16.89
N LYS A 629 14.49 9.12 -17.78
CA LYS A 629 14.95 9.48 -19.11
C LYS A 629 14.99 11.00 -19.23
N THR A 630 16.11 11.54 -19.73
CA THR A 630 16.23 12.98 -19.96
C THR A 630 16.77 13.28 -21.36
N THR A 631 16.58 14.49 -21.80
CA THR A 631 17.27 15.03 -22.98
C THR A 631 18.80 15.12 -22.73
N PRO A 632 19.64 15.38 -23.76
CA PRO A 632 21.08 15.59 -23.58
C PRO A 632 21.45 16.75 -22.65
N ASP A 633 20.56 17.71 -22.45
CA ASP A 633 20.67 18.84 -21.52
C ASP A 633 19.94 18.63 -20.17
N PHE A 634 19.65 17.38 -19.82
CA PHE A 634 19.08 16.92 -18.55
C PHE A 634 17.65 17.37 -18.24
N LYS A 635 16.87 17.79 -19.23
CA LYS A 635 15.44 18.01 -19.06
C LYS A 635 14.70 16.69 -19.03
N MET A 636 13.77 16.51 -18.08
CA MET A 636 12.97 15.29 -17.96
C MET A 636 12.17 15.01 -19.24
N VAL A 637 12.26 13.77 -19.72
CA VAL A 637 11.46 13.21 -20.82
C VAL A 637 10.48 12.17 -20.28
N GLY A 638 10.90 11.40 -19.26
CA GLY A 638 10.03 10.40 -18.65
C GLY A 638 10.60 9.82 -17.37
N LYS A 639 9.70 9.36 -16.50
CA LYS A 639 9.98 8.60 -15.28
C LYS A 639 9.22 7.29 -15.38
N TYR A 640 9.91 6.17 -15.35
CA TYR A 640 9.36 4.85 -15.61
C TYR A 640 9.45 3.98 -14.35
N ASN A 641 8.42 3.20 -14.11
CA ASN A 641 8.44 2.18 -13.07
C ASN A 641 9.16 0.94 -13.60
N PHE A 642 10.49 0.90 -13.46
CA PHE A 642 11.31 -0.16 -13.97
C PHE A 642 12.50 -0.42 -13.06
N ASN A 643 12.69 -1.69 -12.62
CA ASN A 643 13.78 -2.06 -11.73
C ASN A 643 15.09 -2.25 -12.52
N CYS A 644 16.02 -1.35 -12.34
CA CYS A 644 17.36 -1.37 -12.91
C CYS A 644 18.43 -0.77 -11.97
N GLY A 645 18.13 -0.76 -10.66
CA GLY A 645 18.95 -0.10 -9.63
C GLY A 645 20.38 -0.65 -9.50
N TYR A 646 20.70 -1.77 -10.14
CA TYR A 646 22.03 -2.38 -10.12
C TYR A 646 22.89 -2.05 -11.37
N GLY A 647 22.35 -1.29 -12.30
CA GLY A 647 23.09 -0.82 -13.47
C GLY A 647 22.26 -0.64 -14.73
N VAL A 648 22.61 0.37 -15.50
CA VAL A 648 22.09 0.65 -16.82
C VAL A 648 23.26 0.95 -17.75
N LEU A 649 23.29 0.28 -18.92
CA LEU A 649 24.41 0.47 -19.83
C LEU A 649 23.97 0.49 -21.31
N ARG A 650 24.77 1.15 -22.13
CA ARG A 650 24.57 1.25 -23.57
C ARG A 650 24.80 -0.10 -24.24
N GLY A 651 23.86 -0.57 -25.02
CA GLY A 651 24.04 -1.76 -25.85
C GLY A 651 24.84 -1.53 -27.13
N PRO A 652 25.09 -2.59 -27.92
CA PRO A 652 25.82 -2.48 -29.18
C PRO A 652 25.18 -1.46 -30.13
N ASN A 653 26.00 -0.72 -30.86
CA ASN A 653 25.56 0.24 -31.87
C ASN A 653 24.66 1.38 -31.40
N ASN A 654 24.60 1.64 -30.09
CA ASN A 654 23.78 2.70 -29.50
C ASN A 654 22.26 2.53 -29.76
N LYS A 655 21.80 1.36 -30.19
CA LYS A 655 20.39 1.08 -30.53
C LYS A 655 19.60 0.42 -29.41
N SER A 656 20.28 -0.02 -28.37
CA SER A 656 19.65 -0.71 -27.25
C SER A 656 20.21 -0.22 -25.92
N LEU A 657 19.42 -0.39 -24.88
CA LEU A 657 19.79 -0.19 -23.48
C LEU A 657 19.75 -1.55 -22.79
N TYR A 658 20.75 -1.87 -21.97
CA TYR A 658 20.77 -3.06 -21.14
C TYR A 658 20.57 -2.63 -19.68
N CYS A 659 19.86 -3.42 -18.92
CA CYS A 659 19.78 -3.29 -17.46
C CYS A 659 20.42 -4.47 -16.77
N ALA A 660 21.10 -4.19 -15.68
CA ALA A 660 21.56 -5.19 -14.75
C ALA A 660 20.51 -5.42 -13.68
N ASP A 661 20.28 -6.69 -13.37
CA ASP A 661 19.44 -7.14 -12.27
C ASP A 661 20.29 -8.03 -11.35
N GLY A 662 20.18 -7.82 -10.04
CA GLY A 662 20.89 -8.59 -9.04
C GLY A 662 20.03 -9.72 -8.53
N VAL A 663 20.57 -10.96 -8.52
CA VAL A 663 19.93 -12.11 -7.89
C VAL A 663 20.64 -12.38 -6.57
N THR A 664 19.97 -12.14 -5.44
CA THR A 664 20.46 -12.61 -4.14
C THR A 664 20.40 -14.13 -4.06
N GLY A 665 21.44 -14.74 -3.55
CA GLY A 665 21.53 -16.20 -3.44
C GLY A 665 20.48 -16.80 -2.51
N LYS A 666 20.14 -18.08 -2.75
CA LYS A 666 19.14 -18.87 -2.01
C LYS A 666 19.44 -19.08 -0.52
N ASP A 667 20.61 -18.78 -0.05
CA ASP A 667 21.11 -19.10 1.28
C ASP A 667 20.95 -17.97 2.31
N GLY A 668 20.27 -16.86 1.95
CA GLY A 668 19.92 -15.82 2.93
C GLY A 668 21.11 -15.19 3.69
N SER A 669 22.34 -15.43 3.27
CA SER A 669 23.52 -14.81 3.84
C SER A 669 23.64 -13.40 3.30
N ASP A 670 23.66 -12.42 4.18
CA ASP A 670 23.81 -11.01 3.89
C ASP A 670 24.92 -10.76 2.86
N GLY A 671 24.52 -10.24 1.70
CA GLY A 671 25.44 -9.58 0.79
C GLY A 671 26.09 -10.41 -0.32
N ASN A 672 25.76 -11.70 -0.54
CA ASN A 672 26.35 -12.50 -1.62
C ASN A 672 25.45 -12.53 -2.87
N ILE A 673 25.81 -11.82 -3.91
CA ILE A 673 25.17 -11.93 -5.23
C ILE A 673 25.75 -13.12 -5.98
N LYS A 674 24.91 -14.10 -6.33
CA LYS A 674 25.32 -15.31 -7.05
C LYS A 674 25.31 -15.17 -8.56
N ALA A 675 24.53 -14.23 -9.10
CA ALA A 675 24.41 -14.01 -10.54
C ALA A 675 23.89 -12.61 -10.84
N VAL A 676 24.28 -12.05 -11.97
CA VAL A 676 23.75 -10.80 -12.50
C VAL A 676 23.22 -11.04 -13.90
N LYS A 677 22.02 -10.55 -14.15
CA LYS A 677 21.32 -10.68 -15.41
C LYS A 677 21.36 -9.36 -16.18
N VAL A 678 21.89 -9.36 -17.38
CA VAL A 678 21.83 -8.21 -18.29
C VAL A 678 20.67 -8.41 -19.27
N VAL A 679 19.71 -7.50 -19.29
CA VAL A 679 18.52 -7.57 -20.12
C VAL A 679 18.63 -6.61 -21.29
N LYS A 680 18.40 -7.11 -22.53
CA LYS A 680 18.39 -6.31 -23.75
C LYS A 680 17.03 -5.65 -23.97
N PHE A 681 17.00 -4.32 -24.09
CA PHE A 681 15.78 -3.50 -24.21
C PHE A 681 15.27 -3.30 -25.63
N GLU A 682 15.40 -4.23 -26.53
CA GLU A 682 14.98 -4.03 -27.94
C GLU A 682 13.46 -3.88 -28.12
N LYS A 683 12.64 -4.13 -27.10
CA LYS A 683 11.17 -4.15 -27.20
C LYS A 683 10.41 -3.22 -26.25
N LEU A 684 11.09 -2.34 -25.55
CA LEU A 684 10.41 -1.27 -24.83
C LEU A 684 9.97 -0.20 -25.84
N LYS A 685 8.79 -0.35 -26.44
CA LYS A 685 8.04 0.78 -26.95
C LYS A 685 7.56 1.56 -25.73
N ILE A 686 8.40 2.47 -25.27
CA ILE A 686 8.05 3.45 -24.27
C ILE A 686 7.37 4.57 -25.05
N GLU A 687 6.06 4.48 -25.24
CA GLU A 687 5.27 5.63 -25.70
C GLU A 687 5.17 6.58 -24.51
N ALA A 688 6.06 7.58 -24.48
CA ALA A 688 5.82 8.78 -23.70
C ALA A 688 4.67 9.53 -24.41
N LYS A 689 3.47 9.52 -23.82
CA LYS A 689 2.48 10.54 -24.17
C LYS A 689 2.95 11.84 -23.52
N GLU A 690 3.15 12.86 -24.35
CA GLU A 690 3.39 14.26 -23.99
C GLU A 690 2.38 14.81 -22.98
#